data_1cd4470200182476af842b90eb23b21e
#
_entry.id   1cd4470200182476af842b90eb23b21e
#
_cell.length_a   1.000
_cell.length_b   1.000
_cell.length_c   1.000
_cell.angle_alpha   90.00
_cell.angle_beta   90.00
_cell.angle_gamma   90.00
#
_symmetry.space_group_name_H-M   'P 1'
#
loop_
_entity.id
_entity.type
_entity.pdbx_description
1 polymer ?
#
loop_
_entity_poly.entity_id
_entity_poly.type
_entity_poly.pdbx_seq_one_letter_code
_entity_poly.pdbx_strand_id
1 'polypeptide(L)'
;MKQKYRWFFGALALIVSASILFGCKSNIHPSSEAAKITVTVQGDEQVTVQEPKTFQVDKGSVWKTVKEKVKVTYTVGYELSNWKLGNKEGTALTDAHVFTENTTVYAVSKKKTITITVKGDTNVLYKVADDKTFTAYYGDTWSMLKPQAEGKIQYKSSNYENKDWKLNDSAGESLTGTYKFTADTVVFAEAKHTDIKLTITGGDGVNITLPAELDVPWESKWGDIKTRVMGKVNPKSNFTVIAWRKRGKTGAELTDGDIFKSNTVIYAETRQINVTITIKSAGHVQLSSDPTITKPTKSTKPYGVTWSEIKKEAKTKITCNPGYVLAAWKKGSATGNDLADSDEFEEDTDVYAITQAVPVSVGVKVPAATITGQNAVYALPKKLKDGVISDIDWRGVFPNGRTVKLNEYTIGKYEVTVQLWKPVYEWAKENGYKFEYDEEEKEYNHDNQPMTNVSWRDCITWCNAYTEMKFGSTEQCVYRKNSETGAAVKDANTEADDAYCNLAKKGYRLPTEAEWEYAARYQDNATNAEQYGAVYLTKVNSASGATKPIGFQNTEMPPSGETYETLRAETARVAVFNKWWNGTAFVEQSPSVTGLANVGTKAANALGIFDMSGNALEWCWDKYSKDVDAGNVTDPQSASSSPMTKRVLRGGNWSKDKADAVYECMVGKREYDTASADDSLIGFRLVWKE
;
A
#
# COMPACT_ATOMS: atom_id res chain seq x y z
N MET A 1 24.41 -10.60 34.69
CA MET A 1 24.23 -11.77 35.54
C MET A 1 24.95 -12.91 34.87
N LYS A 2 26.16 -13.23 35.32
CA LYS A 2 26.46 -14.37 36.22
C LYS A 2 25.91 -15.68 35.64
N GLN A 3 26.62 -16.72 35.38
CA GLN A 3 27.81 -17.36 36.03
C GLN A 3 28.21 -18.51 35.08
N LYS A 4 29.49 -18.73 34.74
CA LYS A 4 30.52 -19.52 35.45
C LYS A 4 30.20 -21.02 35.63
N TYR A 5 31.06 -21.87 35.16
CA TYR A 5 32.02 -22.76 35.83
C TYR A 5 32.52 -23.75 34.79
N ARG A 6 33.77 -23.93 34.43
CA ARG A 6 34.99 -24.34 35.16
C ARG A 6 35.10 -25.84 35.51
N TRP A 7 36.18 -26.42 34.98
CA TRP A 7 37.12 -27.42 35.55
C TRP A 7 36.67 -28.89 35.50
N PHE A 8 37.51 -29.90 35.24
CA PHE A 8 38.81 -30.34 35.78
C PHE A 8 39.37 -31.45 34.90
N PHE A 9 40.56 -31.42 34.46
CA PHE A 9 41.78 -32.16 34.88
C PHE A 9 41.60 -33.60 35.38
N GLY A 10 42.43 -34.49 34.89
CA GLY A 10 42.79 -35.77 35.45
C GLY A 10 43.76 -36.56 34.60
N ALA A 11 45.00 -36.27 34.76
CA ALA A 11 46.12 -37.13 34.35
C ALA A 11 46.39 -38.18 35.37
N LEU A 12 46.90 -39.33 34.99
CA LEU A 12 47.92 -40.15 35.69
C LEU A 12 48.04 -41.46 34.94
N ALA A 13 49.10 -41.75 34.26
CA ALA A 13 50.44 -42.13 34.64
C ALA A 13 50.58 -43.63 35.11
N LEU A 14 51.39 -44.28 34.35
CA LEU A 14 52.37 -45.32 34.70
C LEU A 14 51.90 -46.60 35.38
N ILE A 15 52.28 -47.75 34.88
CA ILE A 15 53.46 -48.45 35.42
C ILE A 15 53.84 -49.65 34.47
N VAL A 16 55.09 -49.66 34.24
CA VAL A 16 55.96 -50.70 33.67
C VAL A 16 55.94 -51.99 34.51
N SER A 17 56.03 -53.11 33.91
CA SER A 17 56.98 -54.11 34.37
C SER A 17 57.31 -55.13 33.31
N ALA A 18 58.54 -55.17 33.03
CA ALA A 18 59.19 -56.24 32.26
C ALA A 18 59.32 -57.49 33.14
N SER A 19 59.24 -58.63 32.54
CA SER A 19 59.97 -59.81 33.01
C SER A 19 60.25 -60.76 31.84
N ILE A 20 61.49 -60.99 31.74
CA ILE A 20 62.32 -61.89 30.94
C ILE A 20 62.04 -63.33 31.38
N LEU A 21 62.04 -64.28 30.52
CA LEU A 21 63.07 -65.32 30.33
C LEU A 21 62.55 -66.69 29.79
N PHE A 22 63.25 -67.12 28.81
CA PHE A 22 63.67 -68.46 28.44
C PHE A 22 62.63 -69.60 28.15
N GLY A 23 62.70 -70.04 26.92
CA GLY A 23 63.33 -71.30 26.68
C GLY A 23 62.55 -72.35 25.91
N CYS A 24 63.15 -72.72 24.89
CA CYS A 24 63.12 -74.03 24.22
C CYS A 24 62.25 -74.29 22.99
N LYS A 25 63.01 -74.64 22.00
CA LYS A 25 62.66 -75.18 20.72
C LYS A 25 61.58 -76.25 20.71
N SER A 26 60.71 -76.18 19.76
CA SER A 26 60.44 -77.28 18.86
C SER A 26 59.77 -76.78 17.59
N ASN A 27 60.29 -77.28 16.48
CA ASN A 27 59.76 -77.07 15.15
C ASN A 27 58.32 -77.62 15.08
N ILE A 28 57.44 -76.81 14.36
CA ILE A 28 56.53 -77.32 13.34
C ILE A 28 56.06 -76.15 12.53
N HIS A 29 56.31 -76.15 11.23
CA HIS A 29 55.59 -75.32 10.25
C HIS A 29 54.14 -75.80 10.15
N PRO A 30 53.16 -74.91 9.91
CA PRO A 30 53.05 -74.34 8.59
C PRO A 30 52.78 -72.84 8.60
N SER A 31 53.30 -72.20 7.60
CA SER A 31 53.04 -70.82 7.22
C SER A 31 51.54 -70.56 6.95
N SER A 32 50.87 -69.91 7.87
CA SER A 32 49.70 -69.16 7.45
C SER A 32 50.19 -67.84 6.91
N GLU A 33 50.28 -67.68 5.59
CA GLU A 33 50.40 -66.36 4.99
C GLU A 33 49.27 -65.47 5.55
N ALA A 34 49.63 -64.43 6.23
CA ALA A 34 48.65 -63.43 6.70
C ALA A 34 47.86 -62.90 5.48
N ALA A 35 46.57 -62.99 5.56
CA ALA A 35 45.69 -62.50 4.48
C ALA A 35 46.08 -61.09 4.07
N LYS A 36 46.49 -60.95 2.81
CA LYS A 36 46.86 -59.65 2.26
C LYS A 36 45.61 -58.85 1.82
N ILE A 37 45.58 -57.60 2.09
CA ILE A 37 44.57 -56.67 1.58
C ILE A 37 45.25 -55.55 0.78
N THR A 38 44.48 -54.95 -0.11
CA THR A 38 44.97 -53.89 -0.98
C THR A 38 44.55 -52.52 -0.44
N VAL A 39 45.54 -51.68 -0.19
CA VAL A 39 45.29 -50.25 0.09
C VAL A 39 45.61 -49.44 -1.18
N THR A 40 44.63 -48.85 -1.74
CA THR A 40 44.74 -47.96 -2.92
C THR A 40 44.87 -46.53 -2.47
N VAL A 41 45.83 -45.80 -3.01
CA VAL A 41 46.03 -44.38 -2.69
C VAL A 41 45.55 -43.54 -3.84
N GLN A 42 44.74 -42.60 -3.54
CA GLN A 42 44.26 -41.53 -4.46
C GLN A 42 44.49 -40.18 -3.85
N GLY A 43 44.34 -39.13 -4.64
CA GLY A 43 44.43 -37.78 -4.20
C GLY A 43 43.50 -36.87 -4.97
N ASP A 44 43.27 -35.68 -4.48
CA ASP A 44 42.55 -34.61 -5.20
C ASP A 44 43.37 -34.13 -6.39
N GLU A 45 42.83 -33.18 -7.13
CA GLU A 45 43.43 -32.61 -8.35
C GLU A 45 44.84 -32.00 -8.12
N GLN A 46 45.17 -31.70 -6.87
CA GLN A 46 46.44 -31.06 -6.48
C GLN A 46 47.45 -32.07 -5.91
N VAL A 47 47.09 -33.32 -5.87
CA VAL A 47 47.92 -34.40 -5.33
C VAL A 47 48.30 -35.40 -6.42
N THR A 48 49.56 -35.53 -6.68
CA THR A 48 50.09 -36.58 -7.54
C THR A 48 50.56 -37.77 -6.67
N VAL A 49 49.86 -38.87 -6.74
CA VAL A 49 50.30 -40.12 -6.08
C VAL A 49 51.33 -40.80 -6.93
N GLN A 50 52.53 -41.03 -6.37
CA GLN A 50 53.64 -41.73 -7.05
C GLN A 50 53.42 -43.24 -7.02
N GLU A 51 53.91 -43.94 -8.02
CA GLU A 51 53.86 -45.42 -8.05
C GLU A 51 54.74 -46.04 -6.95
N PRO A 52 54.28 -47.14 -6.36
CA PRO A 52 52.99 -47.81 -6.61
C PRO A 52 51.82 -47.10 -5.92
N LYS A 53 50.67 -47.00 -6.63
CA LYS A 53 49.43 -46.44 -6.07
C LYS A 53 48.65 -47.42 -5.23
N THR A 54 49.07 -48.66 -5.24
CA THR A 54 48.45 -49.75 -4.50
C THR A 54 49.46 -50.52 -3.68
N PHE A 55 49.13 -50.84 -2.47
CA PHE A 55 50.02 -51.56 -1.53
C PHE A 55 49.32 -52.79 -1.03
N GLN A 56 50.01 -53.92 -1.15
CA GLN A 56 49.62 -55.16 -0.46
C GLN A 56 50.14 -55.08 0.98
N VAL A 57 49.21 -55.07 1.93
CA VAL A 57 49.54 -55.03 3.36
C VAL A 57 48.84 -56.21 4.07
N ASP A 58 49.36 -56.62 5.19
CA ASP A 58 48.71 -57.62 6.02
C ASP A 58 47.41 -57.12 6.58
N LYS A 59 46.35 -57.89 6.56
CA LYS A 59 45.08 -57.59 7.23
C LYS A 59 45.36 -57.31 8.71
N GLY A 60 44.90 -56.13 9.19
CA GLY A 60 45.24 -55.65 10.52
C GLY A 60 46.37 -54.60 10.57
N SER A 61 46.99 -54.28 9.42
CA SER A 61 47.96 -53.17 9.37
C SER A 61 47.35 -51.85 9.75
N VAL A 62 48.09 -51.03 10.48
CA VAL A 62 47.65 -49.67 10.89
C VAL A 62 48.13 -48.62 9.88
N TRP A 63 47.30 -47.56 9.72
CA TRP A 63 47.62 -46.48 8.76
C TRP A 63 49.01 -45.90 9.00
N LYS A 64 49.41 -45.72 10.23
CA LYS A 64 50.76 -45.17 10.56
C LYS A 64 51.86 -45.89 9.81
N THR A 65 51.82 -47.25 9.74
CA THR A 65 52.83 -48.08 9.06
C THR A 65 52.65 -48.10 7.54
N VAL A 66 51.41 -48.03 7.06
CA VAL A 66 51.13 -48.00 5.61
C VAL A 66 51.48 -46.65 5.02
N LYS A 67 51.26 -45.59 5.73
CA LYS A 67 51.49 -44.19 5.37
C LYS A 67 52.98 -43.96 5.02
N GLU A 68 53.92 -44.62 5.70
CA GLU A 68 55.36 -44.52 5.44
C GLU A 68 55.76 -45.00 4.05
N LYS A 69 54.93 -45.87 3.44
CA LYS A 69 55.15 -46.39 2.08
C LYS A 69 54.54 -45.49 1.00
N VAL A 70 53.64 -44.61 1.39
CA VAL A 70 52.92 -43.77 0.47
C VAL A 70 53.73 -42.54 0.11
N LYS A 71 53.95 -42.37 -1.18
CA LYS A 71 54.64 -41.17 -1.69
C LYS A 71 53.67 -40.33 -2.51
N VAL A 72 53.46 -39.10 -2.06
CA VAL A 72 52.66 -38.12 -2.77
C VAL A 72 53.47 -36.86 -2.97
N THR A 73 53.22 -36.20 -4.06
CA THR A 73 53.72 -34.84 -4.32
C THR A 73 52.52 -33.94 -4.55
N TYR A 74 52.70 -32.68 -4.28
CA TYR A 74 51.64 -31.68 -4.37
C TYR A 74 51.96 -30.71 -5.49
N THR A 75 50.90 -30.24 -6.15
CA THR A 75 51.04 -29.09 -7.04
C THR A 75 51.71 -27.94 -6.25
N VAL A 76 52.56 -27.19 -6.92
CA VAL A 76 53.26 -26.07 -6.29
C VAL A 76 52.22 -25.12 -5.61
N GLY A 77 52.45 -24.87 -4.34
CA GLY A 77 51.54 -24.05 -3.54
C GLY A 77 50.50 -24.86 -2.74
N TYR A 78 50.55 -26.14 -2.80
CA TYR A 78 49.69 -27.01 -2.00
C TYR A 78 50.50 -27.91 -1.05
N GLU A 79 49.86 -28.34 0.03
CA GLU A 79 50.35 -29.27 1.00
C GLU A 79 49.27 -30.21 1.47
N LEU A 80 49.65 -31.26 2.18
CA LEU A 80 48.68 -32.17 2.77
C LEU A 80 47.79 -31.46 3.77
N SER A 81 46.47 -31.57 3.60
CA SER A 81 45.50 -31.21 4.63
C SER A 81 45.27 -32.36 5.60
N ASN A 82 44.84 -33.45 5.07
CA ASN A 82 44.59 -34.69 5.81
C ASN A 82 44.48 -35.90 4.86
N TRP A 83 44.50 -37.09 5.45
CA TRP A 83 44.15 -38.33 4.78
C TRP A 83 42.71 -38.70 5.11
N LYS A 84 41.97 -39.22 4.16
CA LYS A 84 40.59 -39.63 4.31
C LYS A 84 40.37 -41.08 3.79
N LEU A 85 39.30 -41.73 4.30
CA LEU A 85 38.91 -43.05 3.85
C LEU A 85 37.93 -42.95 2.65
N GLY A 86 38.18 -43.77 1.64
CA GLY A 86 37.32 -43.91 0.48
C GLY A 86 37.48 -42.82 -0.58
N ASN A 87 37.20 -41.58 -0.26
CA ASN A 87 37.24 -40.44 -1.17
C ASN A 87 37.49 -39.13 -0.42
N LYS A 88 37.47 -37.98 -1.15
CA LYS A 88 37.73 -36.64 -0.55
C LYS A 88 36.74 -36.26 0.52
N GLU A 89 35.53 -36.77 0.51
CA GLU A 89 34.47 -36.48 1.51
C GLU A 89 34.45 -37.54 2.64
N GLY A 90 35.29 -38.54 2.55
CA GLY A 90 35.38 -39.64 3.53
C GLY A 90 35.78 -39.16 4.94
N THR A 91 35.67 -40.06 5.91
CA THR A 91 36.09 -39.76 7.29
C THR A 91 37.60 -39.55 7.36
N ALA A 92 38.04 -38.63 8.22
CA ALA A 92 39.46 -38.40 8.44
C ALA A 92 40.16 -39.69 8.90
N LEU A 93 41.29 -40.00 8.26
CA LEU A 93 42.07 -41.17 8.56
C LEU A 93 43.10 -40.87 9.62
N THR A 94 42.98 -41.49 10.77
CA THR A 94 43.93 -41.35 11.88
C THR A 94 45.05 -42.37 11.79
N ASP A 95 46.19 -42.08 12.37
CA ASP A 95 47.35 -42.98 12.40
C ASP A 95 47.03 -44.35 13.03
N ALA A 96 46.02 -44.45 13.90
CA ALA A 96 45.58 -45.65 14.56
C ALA A 96 44.58 -46.47 13.74
N HIS A 97 44.15 -46.00 12.57
CA HIS A 97 43.19 -46.76 11.74
C HIS A 97 43.73 -48.09 11.31
N VAL A 98 42.94 -49.14 11.51
CA VAL A 98 43.30 -50.52 11.16
C VAL A 98 42.59 -50.97 9.89
N PHE A 99 43.32 -51.43 8.91
CA PHE A 99 42.76 -51.91 7.64
C PHE A 99 42.34 -53.40 7.78
N THR A 100 41.07 -53.65 7.57
CA THR A 100 40.46 -54.97 7.68
C THR A 100 39.99 -55.55 6.35
N GLU A 101 39.97 -54.73 5.32
CA GLU A 101 39.51 -55.04 3.97
C GLU A 101 40.20 -54.13 2.93
N ASN A 102 40.03 -54.46 1.64
CA ASN A 102 40.53 -53.61 0.58
C ASN A 102 39.96 -52.20 0.71
N THR A 103 40.83 -51.21 0.76
CA THR A 103 40.45 -49.83 1.12
C THR A 103 41.14 -48.82 0.23
N THR A 104 40.44 -47.79 -0.13
CA THR A 104 41.03 -46.59 -0.74
C THR A 104 41.30 -45.55 0.35
N VAL A 105 42.49 -45.00 0.34
CA VAL A 105 42.85 -43.86 1.15
C VAL A 105 43.08 -42.64 0.23
N TYR A 106 42.63 -41.49 0.67
CA TYR A 106 42.57 -40.32 -0.17
C TYR A 106 43.34 -39.19 0.47
N ALA A 107 44.36 -38.66 -0.23
CA ALA A 107 45.10 -37.52 0.19
C ALA A 107 44.34 -36.26 -0.20
N VAL A 108 43.97 -35.44 0.78
CA VAL A 108 43.30 -34.16 0.56
C VAL A 108 44.34 -33.07 0.76
N SER A 109 44.49 -32.25 -0.25
CA SER A 109 45.38 -31.10 -0.17
C SER A 109 44.69 -29.85 0.37
N LYS A 110 45.47 -28.90 0.80
CA LYS A 110 45.08 -27.51 1.06
C LYS A 110 46.16 -26.58 0.50
N LYS A 111 45.79 -25.35 0.20
CA LYS A 111 46.76 -24.33 -0.16
C LYS A 111 47.72 -24.10 1.00
N LYS A 112 48.99 -23.89 0.70
CA LYS A 112 50.00 -23.49 1.68
C LYS A 112 49.69 -22.07 2.17
N THR A 113 49.83 -21.87 3.45
CA THR A 113 49.83 -20.54 4.02
C THR A 113 51.19 -19.88 3.91
N ILE A 114 51.19 -18.60 3.68
CA ILE A 114 52.36 -17.73 3.69
C ILE A 114 52.09 -16.55 4.59
N THR A 115 53.15 -15.91 5.09
CA THR A 115 53.05 -14.74 5.94
C THR A 115 53.39 -13.49 5.17
N ILE A 116 52.48 -12.53 5.19
CA ILE A 116 52.75 -11.19 4.65
C ILE A 116 53.10 -10.26 5.79
N THR A 117 54.25 -9.63 5.74
CA THR A 117 54.69 -8.61 6.70
C THR A 117 54.54 -7.23 6.11
N VAL A 118 53.82 -6.36 6.78
CA VAL A 118 53.63 -4.96 6.33
C VAL A 118 54.70 -4.07 6.95
N LYS A 119 55.37 -3.27 6.14
CA LYS A 119 56.27 -2.20 6.56
C LYS A 119 55.84 -0.88 5.91
N GLY A 120 56.40 0.22 6.36
CA GLY A 120 56.20 1.53 5.76
C GLY A 120 57.30 2.50 6.09
N ASP A 121 57.32 3.64 5.40
CA ASP A 121 58.24 4.74 5.70
C ASP A 121 57.86 5.44 7.03
N THR A 122 58.56 6.51 7.35
CA THR A 122 58.41 7.27 8.60
C THR A 122 57.04 7.97 8.76
N ASN A 123 56.26 8.03 7.72
CA ASN A 123 54.91 8.65 7.67
C ASN A 123 53.78 7.60 7.74
N VAL A 124 54.15 6.32 7.76
CA VAL A 124 53.25 5.18 7.90
C VAL A 124 53.37 4.65 9.33
N LEU A 125 52.26 4.60 10.03
CA LEU A 125 52.12 4.05 11.37
C LEU A 125 51.28 2.75 11.32
N TYR A 126 51.50 1.89 12.31
CA TYR A 126 50.66 0.70 12.47
C TYR A 126 49.46 1.04 13.34
N LYS A 127 48.28 0.56 12.95
CA LYS A 127 47.05 0.72 13.75
C LYS A 127 47.19 0.04 15.12
N VAL A 128 47.86 -1.12 15.14
CA VAL A 128 48.23 -1.85 16.37
C VAL A 128 49.74 -2.12 16.26
N ALA A 129 50.52 -1.70 17.26
CA ALA A 129 51.99 -1.63 17.19
C ALA A 129 52.65 -2.97 16.83
N ASP A 130 52.14 -4.09 17.32
CA ASP A 130 52.70 -5.42 17.09
C ASP A 130 51.96 -6.22 16.00
N ASP A 131 50.88 -5.70 15.44
CA ASP A 131 50.09 -6.38 14.41
C ASP A 131 50.52 -6.01 12.98
N LYS A 132 51.72 -6.47 12.61
CA LYS A 132 52.37 -6.14 11.33
C LYS A 132 52.25 -7.25 10.27
N THR A 133 51.63 -8.35 10.62
CA THR A 133 51.59 -9.52 9.74
C THR A 133 50.17 -10.01 9.55
N PHE A 134 49.95 -10.75 8.46
CA PHE A 134 48.74 -11.52 8.25
C PHE A 134 49.04 -12.76 7.39
N THR A 135 48.19 -13.74 7.48
CA THR A 135 48.29 -14.98 6.74
C THR A 135 47.58 -14.84 5.39
N ALA A 136 48.25 -15.27 4.35
CA ALA A 136 47.73 -15.40 2.98
C ALA A 136 47.95 -16.82 2.47
N TYR A 137 47.46 -17.13 1.31
CA TYR A 137 47.67 -18.42 0.67
C TYR A 137 48.64 -18.29 -0.50
N TYR A 138 49.41 -19.31 -0.72
CA TYR A 138 50.30 -19.41 -1.88
C TYR A 138 49.53 -19.12 -3.18
N GLY A 139 50.05 -18.19 -3.98
CA GLY A 139 49.47 -17.78 -5.26
C GLY A 139 48.36 -16.72 -5.14
N ASP A 140 48.02 -16.26 -3.92
CA ASP A 140 47.12 -15.11 -3.77
C ASP A 140 47.75 -13.87 -4.43
N THR A 141 46.91 -13.08 -5.07
CA THR A 141 47.36 -11.88 -5.77
C THR A 141 47.39 -10.66 -4.87
N TRP A 142 48.21 -9.67 -5.25
CA TRP A 142 48.23 -8.43 -4.50
C TRP A 142 46.88 -7.74 -4.40
N SER A 143 46.08 -7.79 -5.47
CA SER A 143 44.72 -7.24 -5.42
C SER A 143 43.83 -7.86 -4.32
N MET A 144 44.05 -9.14 -4.00
CA MET A 144 43.32 -9.84 -2.91
C MET A 144 43.87 -9.46 -1.53
N LEU A 145 45.15 -9.24 -1.40
CA LEU A 145 45.86 -9.06 -0.12
C LEU A 145 45.98 -7.58 0.28
N LYS A 146 45.96 -6.67 -0.68
CA LYS A 146 46.06 -5.23 -0.45
C LYS A 146 45.13 -4.68 0.64
N PRO A 147 43.83 -5.03 0.67
CA PRO A 147 42.94 -4.53 1.73
C PRO A 147 43.35 -4.96 3.14
N GLN A 148 43.94 -6.14 3.28
CA GLN A 148 44.44 -6.64 4.58
C GLN A 148 45.70 -5.88 4.99
N ALA A 149 46.62 -5.60 4.05
CA ALA A 149 47.81 -4.80 4.29
C ALA A 149 47.42 -3.36 4.67
N GLU A 150 46.51 -2.74 3.96
CA GLU A 150 45.94 -1.41 4.28
C GLU A 150 45.25 -1.40 5.64
N GLY A 151 44.61 -2.51 6.00
CA GLY A 151 44.00 -2.72 7.32
C GLY A 151 45.01 -2.62 8.48
N LYS A 152 46.29 -2.89 8.26
CA LYS A 152 47.35 -2.88 9.28
C LYS A 152 47.95 -1.50 9.54
N ILE A 153 47.84 -0.59 8.60
CA ILE A 153 48.51 0.71 8.64
C ILE A 153 47.53 1.88 8.77
N GLN A 154 48.09 3.00 9.23
CA GLN A 154 47.51 4.33 9.13
C GLN A 154 48.63 5.33 8.85
N TYR A 155 48.30 6.47 8.31
CA TYR A 155 49.27 7.50 8.08
C TYR A 155 49.37 8.41 9.30
N LYS A 156 50.56 9.00 9.49
CA LYS A 156 50.92 9.88 10.60
C LYS A 156 49.95 11.07 10.78
N SER A 157 49.37 11.51 9.67
CA SER A 157 48.28 12.48 9.64
C SER A 157 47.50 12.33 8.35
N SER A 158 46.33 13.00 8.26
CA SER A 158 45.52 13.08 7.03
C SER A 158 46.24 13.74 5.83
N ASN A 159 47.42 14.27 6.06
CA ASN A 159 48.21 14.88 4.98
C ASN A 159 49.08 13.89 4.23
N TYR A 160 48.99 12.63 4.54
CA TYR A 160 49.74 11.58 3.87
C TYR A 160 48.79 10.48 3.38
N GLU A 161 49.14 9.93 2.23
CA GLU A 161 48.46 8.78 1.64
C GLU A 161 49.49 7.79 1.09
N ASN A 162 48.98 6.64 0.68
CA ASN A 162 49.83 5.66 -0.01
C ASN A 162 50.23 6.22 -1.38
N LYS A 163 51.54 6.34 -1.57
CA LYS A 163 52.10 6.63 -2.88
C LYS A 163 52.19 5.35 -3.71
N ASP A 164 52.66 4.30 -3.08
CA ASP A 164 52.90 3.03 -3.73
C ASP A 164 53.03 1.91 -2.69
N TRP A 165 52.80 0.70 -3.13
CA TRP A 165 53.14 -0.51 -2.39
C TRP A 165 54.25 -1.24 -3.11
N LYS A 166 55.34 -1.53 -2.42
CA LYS A 166 56.55 -2.12 -2.98
C LYS A 166 56.91 -3.44 -2.32
N LEU A 167 57.73 -4.21 -2.98
CA LEU A 167 58.30 -5.43 -2.42
C LEU A 167 59.48 -5.09 -1.51
N ASN A 168 59.50 -5.70 -0.35
CA ASN A 168 60.55 -5.68 0.64
C ASN A 168 60.84 -4.32 1.32
N ASP A 169 61.11 -3.27 0.59
CA ASP A 169 61.49 -1.95 1.12
C ASP A 169 61.14 -0.81 0.14
N SER A 170 61.57 0.40 0.47
CA SER A 170 61.33 1.61 -0.36
C SER A 170 61.99 1.58 -1.74
N ALA A 171 63.01 0.76 -1.95
CA ALA A 171 63.69 0.59 -3.24
C ALA A 171 63.09 -0.59 -4.05
N GLY A 172 62.22 -1.36 -3.46
CA GLY A 172 61.60 -2.52 -4.09
C GLY A 172 60.73 -2.19 -5.29
N GLU A 173 60.44 -3.20 -6.09
CA GLU A 173 59.53 -3.07 -7.23
C GLU A 173 58.08 -2.77 -6.75
N SER A 174 57.38 -1.96 -7.49
CA SER A 174 55.99 -1.64 -7.25
C SER A 174 55.10 -2.87 -7.42
N LEU A 175 54.22 -3.13 -6.46
CA LEU A 175 53.31 -4.25 -6.47
C LEU A 175 52.13 -3.97 -7.42
N THR A 176 52.06 -4.75 -8.49
CA THR A 176 50.89 -4.73 -9.38
C THR A 176 49.77 -5.62 -8.84
N GLY A 177 48.52 -5.33 -9.15
CA GLY A 177 47.37 -6.11 -8.68
C GLY A 177 47.45 -7.61 -9.02
N THR A 178 48.18 -7.97 -10.07
CA THR A 178 48.36 -9.37 -10.55
C THR A 178 49.57 -10.08 -9.94
N TYR A 179 50.41 -9.36 -9.16
CA TYR A 179 51.54 -9.98 -8.50
C TYR A 179 51.11 -11.13 -7.59
N LYS A 180 51.71 -12.29 -7.74
CA LYS A 180 51.36 -13.51 -6.98
C LYS A 180 52.42 -13.79 -5.89
N PHE A 181 51.97 -13.94 -4.69
CA PHE A 181 52.82 -14.28 -3.54
C PHE A 181 53.04 -15.79 -3.45
N THR A 182 54.33 -16.17 -3.48
CA THR A 182 54.71 -17.59 -3.45
C THR A 182 55.59 -17.96 -2.25
N ALA A 183 55.87 -17.02 -1.38
CA ALA A 183 56.64 -17.20 -0.15
C ALA A 183 56.30 -16.08 0.85
N ASP A 184 56.76 -16.25 2.09
CA ASP A 184 56.73 -15.18 3.09
C ASP A 184 57.35 -13.92 2.51
N THR A 185 56.63 -12.83 2.56
CA THR A 185 57.03 -11.61 1.82
C THR A 185 56.75 -10.37 2.68
N VAL A 186 57.68 -9.41 2.57
CA VAL A 186 57.45 -8.05 3.10
C VAL A 186 56.81 -7.21 2.01
N VAL A 187 55.75 -6.49 2.35
CA VAL A 187 55.16 -5.46 1.53
C VAL A 187 55.38 -4.10 2.20
N PHE A 188 55.82 -3.14 1.43
CA PHE A 188 56.23 -1.82 1.95
C PHE A 188 55.32 -0.72 1.42
N ALA A 189 54.66 -0.01 2.35
CA ALA A 189 53.84 1.15 2.04
C ALA A 189 54.72 2.41 1.94
N GLU A 190 54.77 3.02 0.80
CA GLU A 190 55.43 4.32 0.59
C GLU A 190 54.37 5.42 0.69
N ALA A 191 54.53 6.33 1.63
CA ALA A 191 53.67 7.48 1.77
C ALA A 191 54.13 8.66 0.89
N LYS A 192 53.18 9.38 0.38
CA LYS A 192 53.38 10.70 -0.21
C LYS A 192 52.48 11.72 0.48
N HIS A 193 52.85 12.99 0.36
CA HIS A 193 51.89 14.05 0.69
C HIS A 193 50.66 13.84 -0.15
N THR A 194 49.50 13.83 0.50
CA THR A 194 48.23 13.82 -0.20
C THR A 194 48.17 15.09 -1.04
N ASP A 195 47.74 14.92 -2.25
CA ASP A 195 47.13 16.04 -2.95
C ASP A 195 46.05 16.61 -2.04
N ILE A 196 45.84 17.88 -2.08
CA ILE A 196 44.79 18.53 -1.33
C ILE A 196 43.47 18.12 -1.96
N LYS A 197 42.61 17.55 -1.14
CA LYS A 197 41.29 17.18 -1.57
C LYS A 197 40.35 18.39 -1.50
N LEU A 198 39.88 18.80 -2.65
CA LEU A 198 38.80 19.77 -2.76
C LEU A 198 37.47 19.03 -2.85
N THR A 199 36.63 19.18 -1.81
CA THR A 199 35.30 18.67 -1.85
C THR A 199 34.39 19.70 -2.50
N ILE A 200 33.82 19.37 -3.65
CA ILE A 200 32.95 20.27 -4.40
C ILE A 200 31.53 20.06 -3.93
N THR A 201 30.96 21.16 -3.48
CA THR A 201 29.54 21.22 -3.07
C THR A 201 28.88 22.38 -3.80
N GLY A 202 27.58 22.44 -3.75
CA GLY A 202 26.87 23.53 -4.40
C GLY A 202 25.55 23.81 -3.71
N GLY A 203 24.99 24.93 -4.06
CA GLY A 203 23.59 25.21 -3.80
C GLY A 203 22.73 24.22 -4.60
N ASP A 204 21.50 24.32 -4.37
CA ASP A 204 20.49 23.41 -4.82
C ASP A 204 20.23 23.48 -6.32
N GLY A 205 20.79 24.48 -6.96
CA GLY A 205 20.75 24.68 -8.40
C GLY A 205 21.83 23.96 -9.20
N VAL A 206 22.63 23.07 -8.59
CA VAL A 206 23.67 22.36 -9.31
C VAL A 206 23.64 20.86 -9.01
N ASN A 207 23.96 20.07 -10.04
CA ASN A 207 24.35 18.68 -9.89
C ASN A 207 25.85 18.60 -9.88
N ILE A 208 26.39 17.87 -8.92
CA ILE A 208 27.85 17.64 -8.82
C ILE A 208 28.14 16.29 -9.47
N THR A 209 29.01 16.28 -10.45
CA THR A 209 29.47 15.04 -11.09
C THR A 209 30.34 14.26 -10.10
N LEU A 210 29.97 13.07 -9.80
CA LEU A 210 30.70 12.20 -8.88
C LEU A 210 31.98 11.60 -9.56
N PRO A 211 33.04 11.47 -8.81
CA PRO A 211 33.20 11.85 -7.42
C PRO A 211 33.20 13.38 -7.25
N ALA A 212 32.52 13.85 -6.19
CA ALA A 212 32.43 15.28 -5.85
C ALA A 212 33.74 15.88 -5.33
N GLU A 213 34.82 15.18 -5.47
CA GLU A 213 36.13 15.49 -4.98
C GLU A 213 37.11 15.70 -6.15
N LEU A 214 38.02 16.59 -5.96
CA LEU A 214 39.10 16.87 -6.90
C LEU A 214 40.42 16.93 -6.14
N ASP A 215 41.30 16.02 -6.45
CA ASP A 215 42.66 16.07 -5.93
C ASP A 215 43.48 17.10 -6.73
N VAL A 216 44.06 18.03 -5.99
CA VAL A 216 44.90 19.08 -6.54
C VAL A 216 46.25 19.13 -5.79
N PRO A 217 47.33 19.44 -6.44
CA PRO A 217 48.63 19.61 -5.77
C PRO A 217 48.53 20.61 -4.61
N TRP A 218 49.25 20.34 -3.53
CA TRP A 218 49.39 21.26 -2.41
C TRP A 218 49.87 22.64 -2.91
N GLU A 219 49.31 23.73 -2.37
CA GLU A 219 49.54 25.10 -2.83
C GLU A 219 48.94 25.47 -4.21
N SER A 220 48.04 24.67 -4.77
CA SER A 220 47.32 25.07 -5.99
C SER A 220 46.57 26.39 -5.79
N LYS A 221 46.61 27.26 -6.81
CA LYS A 221 45.80 28.51 -6.84
C LYS A 221 44.42 28.25 -7.44
N TRP A 222 43.43 28.96 -6.95
CA TRP A 222 42.05 28.86 -7.48
C TRP A 222 41.99 29.11 -8.98
N GLY A 223 42.69 30.15 -9.48
CA GLY A 223 42.70 30.47 -10.91
C GLY A 223 43.16 29.30 -11.79
N ASP A 224 44.13 28.48 -11.30
CA ASP A 224 44.70 27.35 -12.06
C ASP A 224 43.75 26.12 -12.08
N ILE A 225 42.93 25.94 -11.05
CA ILE A 225 42.09 24.76 -10.88
C ILE A 225 40.62 25.01 -11.17
N LYS A 226 40.20 26.26 -11.25
CA LYS A 226 38.80 26.70 -11.41
C LYS A 226 38.08 25.98 -12.53
N THR A 227 38.70 25.85 -13.71
CA THR A 227 38.09 25.16 -14.87
C THR A 227 37.83 23.67 -14.57
N ARG A 228 38.73 23.00 -13.84
CA ARG A 228 38.53 21.60 -13.44
C ARG A 228 37.37 21.43 -12.45
N VAL A 229 37.23 22.37 -11.50
CA VAL A 229 36.14 22.41 -10.53
C VAL A 229 34.81 22.69 -11.25
N MET A 230 34.81 23.68 -12.18
CA MET A 230 33.62 23.99 -12.99
C MET A 230 33.16 22.79 -13.83
N GLY A 231 34.09 22.00 -14.36
CA GLY A 231 33.73 20.78 -15.09
C GLY A 231 33.03 19.69 -14.25
N LYS A 232 33.04 19.82 -12.92
CA LYS A 232 32.35 18.93 -12.00
C LYS A 232 30.95 19.42 -11.61
N VAL A 233 30.60 20.65 -11.97
CA VAL A 233 29.38 21.30 -11.54
C VAL A 233 28.50 21.56 -12.75
N ASN A 234 27.33 20.93 -12.76
CA ASN A 234 26.34 21.12 -13.80
C ASN A 234 25.13 21.88 -13.19
N PRO A 235 24.98 23.17 -13.49
CA PRO A 235 23.78 23.88 -13.08
C PRO A 235 22.53 23.17 -13.60
N LYS A 236 21.53 23.04 -12.75
CA LYS A 236 20.21 22.58 -13.19
C LYS A 236 19.61 23.59 -14.16
N SER A 237 18.68 23.17 -15.02
CA SER A 237 18.15 23.96 -16.13
C SER A 237 17.64 25.34 -15.73
N ASN A 238 17.19 25.52 -14.49
CA ASN A 238 16.68 26.78 -13.97
C ASN A 238 17.63 27.49 -12.98
N PHE A 239 18.93 27.13 -12.96
CA PHE A 239 19.93 27.72 -12.08
C PHE A 239 21.18 28.14 -12.84
N THR A 240 21.89 29.13 -12.27
CA THR A 240 23.24 29.53 -12.71
C THR A 240 24.14 29.68 -11.51
N VAL A 241 25.42 29.32 -11.68
CA VAL A 241 26.45 29.58 -10.66
C VAL A 241 26.84 31.05 -10.73
N ILE A 242 26.74 31.76 -9.60
CA ILE A 242 27.03 33.18 -9.50
C ILE A 242 28.36 33.48 -8.78
N ALA A 243 28.79 32.62 -7.88
CA ALA A 243 30.01 32.75 -7.14
C ALA A 243 30.53 31.38 -6.65
N TRP A 244 31.81 31.34 -6.28
CA TRP A 244 32.44 30.20 -5.63
C TRP A 244 32.92 30.61 -4.26
N ARG A 245 32.63 29.80 -3.22
CA ARG A 245 32.97 30.10 -1.84
C ARG A 245 33.88 29.04 -1.22
N LYS A 246 34.79 29.48 -0.35
CA LYS A 246 35.69 28.62 0.42
C LYS A 246 35.00 28.20 1.74
N ARG A 247 35.06 26.92 2.07
CA ARG A 247 34.50 26.36 3.32
C ARG A 247 32.97 26.33 3.44
N GLY A 248 32.26 26.38 2.30
CA GLY A 248 30.79 26.23 2.28
C GLY A 248 30.04 27.54 2.00
N LYS A 249 28.75 27.51 2.11
CA LYS A 249 27.80 28.57 1.70
C LYS A 249 28.12 29.97 2.30
N THR A 250 28.56 30.02 3.55
CA THR A 250 28.85 31.26 4.27
C THR A 250 30.32 31.66 4.21
N GLY A 251 31.13 30.92 3.46
CA GLY A 251 32.56 31.17 3.33
C GLY A 251 32.88 32.37 2.46
N ALA A 252 34.15 32.84 2.55
CA ALA A 252 34.61 33.91 1.69
C ALA A 252 34.55 33.49 0.22
N GLU A 253 34.23 34.45 -0.65
CA GLU A 253 34.28 34.26 -2.09
C GLU A 253 35.69 34.01 -2.55
N LEU A 254 35.88 33.05 -3.47
CA LEU A 254 37.16 32.68 -4.03
C LEU A 254 37.59 33.63 -5.14
N THR A 255 38.78 34.13 -5.04
CA THR A 255 39.48 34.91 -6.07
C THR A 255 40.60 34.09 -6.70
N ASP A 256 41.01 34.40 -7.90
CA ASP A 256 42.01 33.63 -8.65
C ASP A 256 43.36 33.48 -7.89
N GLY A 257 43.66 34.38 -6.94
CA GLY A 257 44.84 34.34 -6.11
C GLY A 257 44.77 33.45 -4.86
N ASP A 258 43.61 32.88 -4.54
CA ASP A 258 43.44 32.04 -3.35
C ASP A 258 44.25 30.73 -3.47
N ILE A 259 45.00 30.41 -2.41
CA ILE A 259 45.87 29.22 -2.35
C ILE A 259 45.28 28.19 -1.39
N PHE A 260 45.32 26.94 -1.78
CA PHE A 260 44.86 25.81 -0.98
C PHE A 260 46.02 25.07 -0.33
N LYS A 261 46.04 25.07 1.02
CA LYS A 261 47.06 24.39 1.84
C LYS A 261 46.51 23.25 2.69
N SER A 262 45.23 22.95 2.56
CA SER A 262 44.57 21.86 3.27
C SER A 262 43.30 21.46 2.52
N ASN A 263 42.80 20.27 2.82
CA ASN A 263 41.49 19.84 2.33
C ASN A 263 40.46 20.93 2.56
N THR A 264 39.74 21.29 1.53
CA THR A 264 38.84 22.45 1.55
C THR A 264 37.56 22.13 0.81
N VAL A 265 36.44 22.54 1.39
CA VAL A 265 35.15 22.51 0.72
C VAL A 265 35.05 23.74 -0.19
N ILE A 266 34.75 23.50 -1.47
CA ILE A 266 34.42 24.52 -2.47
C ILE A 266 32.92 24.46 -2.68
N TYR A 267 32.25 25.61 -2.55
CA TYR A 267 30.82 25.73 -2.69
C TYR A 267 30.45 26.57 -3.92
N ALA A 268 29.67 25.99 -4.81
CA ALA A 268 29.08 26.70 -5.94
C ALA A 268 27.82 27.43 -5.46
N GLU A 269 27.86 28.73 -5.37
CA GLU A 269 26.70 29.55 -5.07
C GLU A 269 25.86 29.74 -6.32
N THR A 270 24.57 29.40 -6.23
CA THR A 270 23.67 29.44 -7.36
C THR A 270 22.54 30.45 -7.14
N ARG A 271 22.08 31.00 -8.23
CA ARG A 271 20.89 31.81 -8.32
C ARG A 271 19.84 31.08 -9.14
N GLN A 272 18.61 31.14 -8.66
CA GLN A 272 17.46 30.51 -9.30
C GLN A 272 16.97 31.29 -10.52
N ILE A 273 16.42 30.58 -11.46
CA ILE A 273 15.66 31.09 -12.61
C ILE A 273 14.18 30.73 -12.37
N ASN A 274 13.27 31.19 -13.17
CA ASN A 274 11.86 30.80 -13.10
C ASN A 274 11.62 29.43 -13.76
N VAL A 275 10.58 28.73 -13.25
CA VAL A 275 10.06 27.50 -13.86
C VAL A 275 8.71 27.80 -14.50
N THR A 276 8.51 27.34 -15.73
CA THR A 276 7.27 27.46 -16.47
C THR A 276 6.58 26.09 -16.56
N ILE A 277 5.37 25.99 -16.01
CA ILE A 277 4.50 24.83 -16.11
C ILE A 277 3.46 25.13 -17.18
N THR A 278 3.40 24.32 -18.22
CA THR A 278 2.41 24.44 -19.29
C THR A 278 1.30 23.42 -19.10
N ILE A 279 0.08 23.89 -18.88
CA ILE A 279 -1.06 22.99 -18.75
C ILE A 279 -1.52 22.54 -20.14
N LYS A 280 -1.67 21.25 -20.31
CA LYS A 280 -2.13 20.58 -21.53
C LYS A 280 -3.44 19.83 -21.28
N SER A 281 -4.25 19.71 -22.31
CA SER A 281 -5.46 18.88 -22.31
C SER A 281 -5.14 17.49 -22.85
N ALA A 282 -5.67 16.46 -22.18
CA ALA A 282 -5.65 15.07 -22.67
C ALA A 282 -7.08 14.53 -22.78
N GLY A 283 -8.02 15.32 -23.29
CA GLY A 283 -9.40 14.90 -23.47
C GLY A 283 -10.38 16.06 -23.27
N HIS A 284 -11.47 15.81 -22.57
CA HIS A 284 -12.63 16.71 -22.43
C HIS A 284 -12.37 17.92 -21.50
N VAL A 285 -11.31 18.68 -21.78
CA VAL A 285 -10.89 19.89 -21.06
C VAL A 285 -10.71 21.04 -22.04
N GLN A 286 -11.29 22.17 -21.73
CA GLN A 286 -10.99 23.45 -22.34
C GLN A 286 -9.90 24.15 -21.53
N LEU A 287 -8.85 24.62 -22.22
CA LEU A 287 -7.78 25.39 -21.60
C LEU A 287 -8.12 26.89 -21.62
N SER A 288 -7.63 27.62 -20.61
CA SER A 288 -7.66 29.08 -20.62
C SER A 288 -6.82 29.64 -21.78
N SER A 289 -7.01 30.92 -22.13
CA SER A 289 -6.21 31.60 -23.18
C SER A 289 -4.71 31.64 -22.85
N ASP A 290 -4.36 31.61 -21.56
CA ASP A 290 -2.98 31.45 -21.09
C ASP A 290 -2.91 30.23 -20.17
N PRO A 291 -2.50 29.07 -20.70
CA PRO A 291 -2.40 27.83 -19.93
C PRO A 291 -1.06 27.70 -19.18
N THR A 292 -0.26 28.74 -19.09
CA THR A 292 1.05 28.70 -18.45
C THR A 292 0.99 29.21 -17.00
N ILE A 293 1.86 28.66 -16.17
CA ILE A 293 2.10 29.08 -14.80
C ILE A 293 3.60 29.27 -14.65
N THR A 294 4.03 30.52 -14.48
CA THR A 294 5.45 30.82 -14.23
C THR A 294 5.60 31.22 -12.77
N LYS A 295 6.43 30.50 -12.04
CA LYS A 295 6.75 30.78 -10.64
C LYS A 295 8.24 31.01 -10.45
N PRO A 296 8.64 32.02 -9.68
CA PRO A 296 10.00 32.12 -9.18
C PRO A 296 10.23 30.94 -8.21
N THR A 297 11.36 30.28 -8.37
CA THR A 297 11.78 29.23 -7.48
C THR A 297 12.18 29.78 -6.11
N LYS A 298 12.12 28.96 -5.06
CA LYS A 298 12.37 29.39 -3.69
C LYS A 298 13.87 29.51 -3.38
N SER A 299 14.21 30.37 -2.44
CA SER A 299 15.59 30.54 -1.93
C SER A 299 16.00 29.52 -0.86
N THR A 300 15.07 28.66 -0.42
CA THR A 300 15.27 27.64 0.62
C THR A 300 14.61 26.33 0.19
N LYS A 301 15.11 25.18 0.69
CA LYS A 301 14.53 23.84 0.40
C LYS A 301 13.01 23.80 0.68
N PRO A 302 12.25 23.08 -0.12
CA PRO A 302 12.61 22.47 -1.42
C PRO A 302 12.68 23.53 -2.53
N TYR A 303 13.52 23.29 -3.55
CA TYR A 303 13.91 24.31 -4.55
C TYR A 303 13.00 24.41 -5.73
N GLY A 304 12.43 23.29 -6.10
CA GLY A 304 11.36 23.23 -7.08
C GLY A 304 10.07 23.86 -6.52
N VAL A 305 9.21 24.26 -7.39
CA VAL A 305 7.82 24.54 -7.03
C VAL A 305 7.14 23.20 -6.87
N THR A 306 6.56 22.93 -5.70
CA THR A 306 5.83 21.68 -5.50
C THR A 306 4.48 21.71 -6.20
N TRP A 307 3.95 20.53 -6.56
CA TRP A 307 2.63 20.45 -7.15
C TRP A 307 1.55 21.07 -6.25
N SER A 308 1.62 20.83 -4.95
CA SER A 308 0.68 21.42 -3.98
C SER A 308 0.60 22.95 -4.07
N GLU A 309 1.71 23.63 -4.39
CA GLU A 309 1.77 25.10 -4.48
C GLU A 309 1.11 25.66 -5.74
N ILE A 310 1.08 24.88 -6.83
CA ILE A 310 0.54 25.33 -8.13
C ILE A 310 -0.76 24.64 -8.52
N LYS A 311 -1.13 23.54 -7.90
CA LYS A 311 -2.33 22.74 -8.19
C LYS A 311 -3.61 23.59 -8.22
N LYS A 312 -3.75 24.50 -7.26
CA LYS A 312 -4.90 25.41 -7.19
C LYS A 312 -4.94 26.36 -8.41
N GLU A 313 -3.80 26.92 -8.80
CA GLU A 313 -3.69 27.79 -9.97
C GLU A 313 -3.88 26.98 -11.26
N ALA A 314 -3.32 25.78 -11.35
CA ALA A 314 -3.50 24.89 -12.50
C ALA A 314 -4.98 24.57 -12.74
N LYS A 315 -5.76 24.37 -11.67
CA LYS A 315 -7.23 24.20 -11.79
C LYS A 315 -7.93 25.40 -12.42
N THR A 316 -7.45 26.63 -12.21
CA THR A 316 -8.05 27.83 -12.85
C THR A 316 -7.74 27.91 -14.35
N LYS A 317 -6.77 27.14 -14.83
CA LYS A 317 -6.37 27.13 -16.25
C LYS A 317 -7.20 26.16 -17.09
N ILE A 318 -8.11 25.42 -16.47
CA ILE A 318 -8.93 24.43 -17.14
C ILE A 318 -10.42 24.58 -16.82
N THR A 319 -11.25 24.12 -17.75
CA THR A 319 -12.68 23.89 -17.54
C THR A 319 -13.02 22.52 -18.14
N CYS A 320 -13.52 21.61 -17.30
CA CYS A 320 -13.98 20.32 -17.81
C CYS A 320 -15.27 20.48 -18.63
N ASN A 321 -15.38 19.74 -19.72
CA ASN A 321 -16.62 19.70 -20.49
C ASN A 321 -17.76 19.08 -19.67
N PRO A 322 -19.01 19.47 -19.89
CA PRO A 322 -20.16 18.88 -19.18
C PRO A 322 -20.16 17.35 -19.27
N GLY A 323 -20.40 16.69 -18.14
CA GLY A 323 -20.36 15.23 -18.03
C GLY A 323 -18.96 14.63 -17.85
N TYR A 324 -17.94 15.45 -17.69
CA TYR A 324 -16.57 15.02 -17.38
C TYR A 324 -16.02 15.77 -16.18
N VAL A 325 -15.12 15.10 -15.46
CA VAL A 325 -14.40 15.66 -14.33
C VAL A 325 -12.92 15.41 -14.47
N LEU A 326 -12.15 16.25 -13.81
CA LEU A 326 -10.72 16.06 -13.67
C LEU A 326 -10.48 14.80 -12.81
N ALA A 327 -9.83 13.80 -13.41
CA ALA A 327 -9.49 12.54 -12.75
C ALA A 327 -8.07 12.57 -12.17
N ALA A 328 -7.13 13.14 -12.89
CA ALA A 328 -5.74 13.19 -12.48
C ALA A 328 -4.99 14.32 -13.18
N TRP A 329 -3.85 14.65 -12.63
CA TRP A 329 -2.84 15.47 -13.28
C TRP A 329 -1.61 14.60 -13.56
N LYS A 330 -1.06 14.67 -14.79
CA LYS A 330 0.09 13.86 -15.18
C LYS A 330 1.27 14.71 -15.62
N LYS A 331 2.48 14.30 -15.24
CA LYS A 331 3.73 14.99 -15.56
C LYS A 331 4.26 14.55 -16.92
N GLY A 332 4.63 15.50 -17.76
CA GLY A 332 5.36 15.31 -19.02
C GLY A 332 4.52 14.81 -20.19
N SER A 333 3.54 13.95 -19.98
CA SER A 333 2.67 13.42 -21.04
C SER A 333 1.31 12.96 -20.49
N ALA A 334 0.33 12.73 -21.37
CA ALA A 334 -0.97 12.19 -21.00
C ALA A 334 -0.90 10.76 -20.41
N THR A 335 0.17 10.04 -20.66
CA THR A 335 0.45 8.71 -20.12
C THR A 335 1.53 8.73 -19.04
N GLY A 336 1.97 9.92 -18.62
CA GLY A 336 2.96 10.12 -17.57
C GLY A 336 2.46 9.67 -16.21
N ASN A 337 3.33 9.79 -15.21
CA ASN A 337 2.96 9.49 -13.82
C ASN A 337 1.96 10.51 -13.29
N ASP A 338 1.07 10.06 -12.42
CA ASP A 338 0.19 10.94 -11.66
C ASP A 338 1.02 11.85 -10.75
N LEU A 339 0.62 13.12 -10.66
CA LEU A 339 1.28 14.11 -9.81
C LEU A 339 0.82 13.97 -8.37
N ALA A 340 1.76 13.70 -7.49
CA ALA A 340 1.58 13.80 -6.05
C ALA A 340 1.84 15.25 -5.58
N ASP A 341 1.25 15.64 -4.45
CA ASP A 341 1.41 17.00 -3.91
C ASP A 341 2.87 17.35 -3.59
N SER A 342 3.71 16.34 -3.33
CA SER A 342 5.15 16.47 -3.09
C SER A 342 6.01 16.56 -4.35
N ASP A 343 5.45 16.34 -5.54
CA ASP A 343 6.23 16.37 -6.77
C ASP A 343 6.76 17.77 -7.06
N GLU A 344 8.05 17.86 -7.34
CA GLU A 344 8.74 19.11 -7.60
C GLU A 344 8.95 19.33 -9.11
N PHE A 345 8.90 20.59 -9.50
CA PHE A 345 9.22 21.08 -10.84
C PHE A 345 10.50 21.89 -10.80
N GLU A 346 11.56 21.34 -11.37
CA GLU A 346 12.89 21.95 -11.43
C GLU A 346 13.23 22.48 -12.84
N GLU A 347 12.41 22.15 -13.82
CA GLU A 347 12.54 22.55 -15.22
C GLU A 347 11.18 22.79 -15.85
N ASP A 348 11.16 23.50 -16.97
CA ASP A 348 9.94 23.72 -17.74
C ASP A 348 9.27 22.39 -18.06
N THR A 349 8.02 22.26 -17.66
CA THR A 349 7.34 20.97 -17.71
C THR A 349 5.91 21.12 -18.21
N ASP A 350 5.52 20.21 -19.10
CA ASP A 350 4.11 20.03 -19.48
C ASP A 350 3.38 19.23 -18.41
N VAL A 351 2.18 19.68 -18.02
CA VAL A 351 1.30 18.98 -17.09
C VAL A 351 -0.06 18.75 -17.78
N TYR A 352 -0.47 17.51 -17.80
CA TYR A 352 -1.68 17.08 -18.51
C TYR A 352 -2.85 16.90 -17.54
N ALA A 353 -3.95 17.60 -17.83
CA ALA A 353 -5.23 17.39 -17.17
C ALA A 353 -5.93 16.17 -17.79
N ILE A 354 -6.07 15.12 -17.02
CA ILE A 354 -6.77 13.88 -17.42
C ILE A 354 -8.18 13.93 -16.91
N THR A 355 -9.16 13.65 -17.75
CA THR A 355 -10.56 13.62 -17.36
C THR A 355 -11.13 12.22 -17.45
N GLN A 356 -12.15 11.98 -16.65
CA GLN A 356 -13.02 10.81 -16.74
C GLN A 356 -14.47 11.22 -16.87
N ALA A 357 -15.28 10.36 -17.46
CA ALA A 357 -16.72 10.58 -17.47
C ALA A 357 -17.28 10.52 -16.05
N VAL A 358 -18.21 11.42 -15.74
CA VAL A 358 -18.95 11.38 -14.47
C VAL A 358 -19.69 10.05 -14.39
N PRO A 359 -19.60 9.30 -13.29
CA PRO A 359 -20.39 8.10 -13.11
C PRO A 359 -21.87 8.42 -13.27
N VAL A 360 -22.61 7.55 -13.96
CA VAL A 360 -24.02 7.78 -14.23
C VAL A 360 -24.87 6.91 -13.32
N SER A 361 -25.74 7.53 -12.53
CA SER A 361 -26.81 6.80 -11.84
C SER A 361 -27.83 6.29 -12.87
N VAL A 362 -28.08 5.00 -12.83
CA VAL A 362 -29.14 4.40 -13.65
C VAL A 362 -30.49 4.69 -12.98
N GLY A 363 -31.38 5.35 -13.69
CA GLY A 363 -32.71 5.71 -13.21
C GLY A 363 -33.85 4.97 -13.88
N VAL A 364 -34.97 4.98 -13.20
CA VAL A 364 -36.25 4.49 -13.68
C VAL A 364 -37.25 5.65 -13.66
N LYS A 365 -37.92 5.84 -14.77
CA LYS A 365 -38.96 6.86 -14.92
C LYS A 365 -40.22 6.43 -14.17
N VAL A 366 -40.65 7.23 -13.21
CA VAL A 366 -41.87 7.04 -12.45
C VAL A 366 -42.96 7.93 -13.04
N PRO A 367 -44.06 7.39 -13.49
CA PRO A 367 -45.10 8.18 -14.13
C PRO A 367 -45.79 9.11 -13.15
N ALA A 368 -46.25 10.26 -13.63
CA ALA A 368 -47.12 11.14 -12.85
C ALA A 368 -48.38 10.42 -12.40
N ALA A 369 -48.84 10.70 -11.20
CA ALA A 369 -50.02 10.07 -10.62
C ALA A 369 -50.82 11.02 -9.75
N THR A 370 -52.11 10.73 -9.65
CA THR A 370 -52.97 11.24 -8.60
C THR A 370 -53.41 10.06 -7.72
N ILE A 371 -52.95 10.05 -6.49
CA ILE A 371 -53.12 8.98 -5.53
C ILE A 371 -54.22 9.41 -4.53
N THR A 372 -55.38 8.81 -4.62
CA THR A 372 -56.46 9.08 -3.66
C THR A 372 -56.32 8.14 -2.49
N GLY A 373 -55.94 8.69 -1.35
CA GLY A 373 -55.69 7.94 -0.13
C GLY A 373 -56.93 7.20 0.39
N GLN A 374 -56.70 6.10 1.07
CA GLN A 374 -57.76 5.29 1.65
C GLN A 374 -57.31 4.66 2.99
N ASN A 375 -58.31 4.12 3.72
CA ASN A 375 -58.00 3.31 4.88
C ASN A 375 -57.53 1.94 4.40
N ALA A 376 -56.27 1.69 4.53
CA ALA A 376 -55.71 0.39 4.22
C ALA A 376 -56.24 -0.67 5.19
N VAL A 377 -56.80 -1.74 4.64
CA VAL A 377 -57.23 -2.91 5.42
C VAL A 377 -56.06 -3.91 5.40
N TYR A 378 -55.27 -3.88 6.45
CA TYR A 378 -54.13 -4.80 6.57
C TYR A 378 -53.94 -5.22 8.05
N ALA A 379 -53.41 -6.42 8.24
CA ALA A 379 -52.99 -6.86 9.54
C ALA A 379 -51.65 -6.23 9.92
N LEU A 380 -51.56 -5.69 11.14
CA LEU A 380 -50.34 -5.17 11.71
C LEU A 380 -49.57 -6.24 12.46
N PRO A 381 -48.27 -6.17 12.52
CA PRO A 381 -47.46 -7.01 13.41
C PRO A 381 -47.92 -6.85 14.86
N LYS A 382 -48.04 -7.97 15.59
CA LYS A 382 -48.22 -7.90 17.03
C LYS A 382 -47.01 -7.23 17.66
N LYS A 383 -47.32 -6.50 18.72
CA LYS A 383 -46.36 -5.90 19.59
C LYS A 383 -45.19 -6.83 19.92
N LEU A 384 -43.99 -6.37 19.62
CA LEU A 384 -42.76 -6.98 20.04
C LEU A 384 -42.30 -6.31 21.33
N LYS A 385 -42.63 -6.84 22.49
CA LYS A 385 -42.38 -6.25 23.82
C LYS A 385 -43.18 -5.00 24.16
N ASP A 386 -43.86 -5.05 25.27
CA ASP A 386 -44.44 -4.01 26.15
C ASP A 386 -44.77 -2.59 25.63
N GLY A 387 -44.64 -2.29 24.38
CA GLY A 387 -45.01 -1.04 23.73
C GLY A 387 -46.22 -1.18 22.80
N VAL A 388 -46.95 -0.12 22.57
CA VAL A 388 -48.00 -0.04 21.57
C VAL A 388 -47.33 0.30 20.25
N ILE A 389 -47.38 -0.59 19.26
CA ILE A 389 -47.04 -0.20 17.88
C ILE A 389 -48.08 0.83 17.46
N SER A 390 -47.61 2.06 17.18
CA SER A 390 -48.47 3.05 16.56
C SER A 390 -48.78 2.57 15.14
N ASP A 391 -50.03 2.33 14.80
CA ASP A 391 -50.45 1.97 13.45
C ASP A 391 -50.11 3.06 12.42
N ILE A 392 -49.91 4.29 12.87
CA ILE A 392 -49.50 5.46 12.07
C ILE A 392 -48.18 5.20 11.38
N ASP A 393 -47.20 4.58 12.06
CA ASP A 393 -45.87 4.33 11.52
C ASP A 393 -45.85 3.21 10.45
N TRP A 394 -47.02 2.53 10.27
CA TRP A 394 -47.16 1.38 9.36
C TRP A 394 -48.17 1.60 8.22
N ARG A 395 -48.87 2.73 8.21
CA ARG A 395 -49.90 3.03 7.21
C ARG A 395 -49.38 3.71 5.94
N GLY A 396 -48.12 4.10 5.91
CA GLY A 396 -47.58 4.92 4.82
C GLY A 396 -48.13 6.34 4.83
N VAL A 397 -48.00 7.02 3.70
CA VAL A 397 -48.31 8.45 3.55
C VAL A 397 -49.55 8.74 2.68
N PHE A 398 -50.30 7.73 2.31
CA PHE A 398 -51.55 7.87 1.53
C PHE A 398 -52.80 7.45 2.32
N PRO A 399 -53.04 8.03 3.51
CA PRO A 399 -54.25 7.69 4.30
C PRO A 399 -55.49 8.29 3.68
N ASN A 400 -56.68 7.79 4.15
CA ASN A 400 -57.96 8.35 3.77
C ASN A 400 -58.03 9.85 4.12
N GLY A 401 -58.69 10.63 3.26
CA GLY A 401 -58.80 12.07 3.41
C GLY A 401 -57.59 12.85 2.82
N ARG A 402 -56.63 12.16 2.26
CA ARG A 402 -55.50 12.77 1.55
C ARG A 402 -55.48 12.38 0.08
N THR A 403 -55.32 13.35 -0.82
CA THR A 403 -55.06 13.11 -2.25
C THR A 403 -53.73 13.71 -2.64
N VAL A 404 -52.82 12.89 -3.07
CA VAL A 404 -51.47 13.30 -3.45
C VAL A 404 -51.32 13.27 -4.96
N LYS A 405 -50.96 14.40 -5.56
CA LYS A 405 -50.55 14.50 -6.94
C LYS A 405 -49.04 14.54 -7.00
N LEU A 406 -48.44 13.58 -7.70
CA LEU A 406 -47.01 13.56 -8.01
C LEU A 406 -46.80 13.84 -9.49
N ASN A 407 -45.92 14.77 -9.79
CA ASN A 407 -45.41 14.94 -11.12
C ASN A 407 -44.44 13.80 -11.48
N GLU A 408 -44.19 13.60 -12.78
CA GLU A 408 -43.22 12.62 -13.26
C GLU A 408 -41.81 12.95 -12.73
N TYR A 409 -41.06 11.92 -12.35
CA TYR A 409 -39.69 12.01 -11.88
C TYR A 409 -38.92 10.75 -12.27
N THR A 410 -37.60 10.82 -12.24
CA THR A 410 -36.71 9.67 -12.38
C THR A 410 -36.15 9.33 -11.02
N ILE A 411 -36.19 8.05 -10.61
CA ILE A 411 -35.64 7.55 -9.35
C ILE A 411 -34.51 6.58 -9.63
N GLY A 412 -33.49 6.58 -8.79
CA GLY A 412 -32.38 5.64 -8.87
C GLY A 412 -32.88 4.20 -8.87
N LYS A 413 -32.49 3.42 -9.87
CA LYS A 413 -32.82 1.99 -9.97
C LYS A 413 -32.35 1.20 -8.76
N TYR A 414 -31.28 1.65 -8.16
CA TYR A 414 -30.61 1.11 -7.00
C TYR A 414 -30.41 2.20 -5.94
N GLU A 415 -30.06 1.78 -4.73
CA GLU A 415 -29.43 2.64 -3.73
C GLU A 415 -28.13 3.23 -4.28
N VAL A 416 -27.67 4.37 -3.77
CA VAL A 416 -26.35 4.91 -4.12
C VAL A 416 -25.29 3.97 -3.61
N THR A 417 -24.46 3.46 -4.53
CA THR A 417 -23.39 2.53 -4.20
C THR A 417 -22.10 3.27 -3.80
N VAL A 418 -21.20 2.58 -3.11
CA VAL A 418 -19.84 3.08 -2.83
C VAL A 418 -19.12 3.49 -4.11
N GLN A 419 -19.25 2.69 -5.17
CA GLN A 419 -18.67 2.99 -6.49
C GLN A 419 -19.17 4.32 -7.08
N LEU A 420 -20.44 4.68 -6.86
CA LEU A 420 -20.99 5.96 -7.30
C LEU A 420 -20.62 7.10 -6.33
N TRP A 421 -20.65 6.83 -5.03
CA TRP A 421 -20.39 7.82 -3.99
C TRP A 421 -18.97 8.38 -4.05
N LYS A 422 -17.98 7.49 -4.03
CA LYS A 422 -16.58 7.83 -3.83
C LYS A 422 -16.02 8.89 -4.80
N PRO A 423 -16.12 8.73 -6.13
CA PRO A 423 -15.57 9.72 -7.06
C PRO A 423 -16.26 11.09 -6.96
N VAL A 424 -17.54 11.13 -6.59
CA VAL A 424 -18.25 12.39 -6.37
C VAL A 424 -17.82 13.05 -5.06
N TYR A 425 -17.66 12.27 -4.00
CA TYR A 425 -17.19 12.73 -2.70
C TYR A 425 -15.77 13.32 -2.77
N GLU A 426 -14.85 12.62 -3.44
CA GLU A 426 -13.48 13.09 -3.65
C GLU A 426 -13.46 14.40 -4.45
N TRP A 427 -14.19 14.45 -5.56
CA TRP A 427 -14.34 15.67 -6.33
C TRP A 427 -14.95 16.80 -5.51
N ALA A 428 -15.95 16.53 -4.71
CA ALA A 428 -16.66 17.50 -3.89
C ALA A 428 -15.74 18.17 -2.87
N LYS A 429 -14.91 17.39 -2.15
CA LYS A 429 -13.91 17.93 -1.20
C LYS A 429 -12.99 18.94 -1.88
N GLU A 430 -12.57 18.66 -3.09
CA GLU A 430 -11.72 19.55 -3.88
C GLU A 430 -12.45 20.79 -4.43
N ASN A 431 -13.80 20.77 -4.49
CA ASN A 431 -14.63 21.84 -5.04
C ASN A 431 -15.43 22.61 -3.96
N GLY A 432 -14.93 22.57 -2.72
CA GLY A 432 -15.40 23.40 -1.62
C GLY A 432 -16.64 22.85 -0.90
N TYR A 433 -16.97 21.57 -1.09
CA TYR A 433 -17.95 20.87 -0.28
C TYR A 433 -17.30 20.32 1.00
N LYS A 434 -18.09 20.26 2.07
CA LYS A 434 -17.68 19.72 3.35
C LYS A 434 -18.72 18.73 3.84
N PHE A 435 -18.28 17.61 4.37
CA PHE A 435 -19.09 16.51 4.84
C PHE A 435 -18.88 16.27 6.33
N GLU A 436 -19.90 15.70 7.01
CA GLU A 436 -19.76 15.10 8.33
C GLU A 436 -19.12 13.69 8.24
N TYR A 437 -19.27 13.03 7.09
CA TYR A 437 -18.61 11.75 6.79
C TYR A 437 -17.09 11.92 6.72
N ASP A 438 -16.37 11.08 7.48
CA ASP A 438 -14.90 11.02 7.47
C ASP A 438 -14.43 9.63 7.03
N GLU A 439 -13.74 9.58 5.90
CA GLU A 439 -13.20 8.33 5.36
C GLU A 439 -12.01 7.76 6.15
N GLU A 440 -11.35 8.57 6.99
CA GLU A 440 -10.26 8.10 7.86
C GLU A 440 -10.81 7.37 9.09
N GLU A 441 -12.04 7.69 9.51
CA GLU A 441 -12.70 7.07 10.66
C GLU A 441 -13.62 5.90 10.27
N LYS A 442 -14.05 5.81 9.02
CA LYS A 442 -15.07 4.87 8.55
C LYS A 442 -14.60 4.10 7.32
N GLU A 443 -14.69 2.79 7.38
CA GLU A 443 -14.41 1.94 6.22
C GLU A 443 -15.58 1.97 5.23
N TYR A 444 -15.25 2.02 3.95
CA TYR A 444 -16.23 1.82 2.88
C TYR A 444 -16.70 0.36 2.83
N ASN A 445 -17.97 0.17 2.51
CA ASN A 445 -18.48 -1.12 2.07
C ASN A 445 -17.83 -1.52 0.73
N HIS A 446 -18.18 -2.68 0.18
CA HIS A 446 -17.73 -3.06 -1.16
C HIS A 446 -18.37 -2.19 -2.25
N ASP A 447 -17.68 -1.98 -3.36
CA ASP A 447 -18.05 -1.05 -4.44
C ASP A 447 -19.53 -1.11 -4.87
N ASN A 448 -20.08 -2.32 -5.01
CA ASN A 448 -21.45 -2.53 -5.44
C ASN A 448 -22.47 -2.62 -4.30
N GLN A 449 -22.06 -2.40 -3.07
CA GLN A 449 -22.97 -2.31 -1.92
C GLN A 449 -23.48 -0.88 -1.74
N PRO A 450 -24.61 -0.69 -1.05
CA PRO A 450 -25.08 0.64 -0.70
C PRO A 450 -24.02 1.43 0.08
N MET A 451 -23.89 2.69 -0.22
CA MET A 451 -23.16 3.62 0.63
C MET A 451 -23.95 3.84 1.91
N THR A 452 -23.35 3.57 3.05
CA THR A 452 -23.93 3.76 4.39
C THR A 452 -23.00 4.56 5.28
N ASN A 453 -23.29 4.73 6.54
CA ASN A 453 -22.59 5.62 7.48
C ASN A 453 -22.61 7.09 7.05
N VAL A 454 -23.61 7.51 6.31
CA VAL A 454 -23.77 8.87 5.79
C VAL A 454 -24.97 9.54 6.44
N SER A 455 -24.80 10.76 6.93
CA SER A 455 -25.87 11.55 7.50
C SER A 455 -26.82 12.06 6.40
N TRP A 456 -28.02 12.46 6.79
CA TRP A 456 -28.94 13.14 5.87
C TRP A 456 -28.30 14.41 5.28
N ARG A 457 -27.51 15.14 6.10
CA ARG A 457 -26.78 16.33 5.67
C ARG A 457 -25.74 15.99 4.62
N ASP A 458 -24.99 14.91 4.83
CA ASP A 458 -24.03 14.42 3.83
C ASP A 458 -24.74 14.08 2.51
N CYS A 459 -25.88 13.39 2.58
CA CYS A 459 -26.62 13.00 1.39
C CYS A 459 -27.09 14.19 0.55
N ILE A 460 -27.65 15.24 1.16
CA ILE A 460 -28.11 16.42 0.41
C ILE A 460 -26.95 17.25 -0.13
N THR A 461 -25.86 17.33 0.62
CA THR A 461 -24.63 18.01 0.22
C THR A 461 -24.00 17.28 -0.96
N TRP A 462 -23.95 15.95 -0.90
CA TRP A 462 -23.44 15.10 -1.97
C TRP A 462 -24.32 15.17 -3.23
N CYS A 463 -25.65 15.20 -3.09
CA CYS A 463 -26.56 15.38 -4.21
C CYS A 463 -26.29 16.69 -4.98
N ASN A 464 -26.04 17.78 -4.25
CA ASN A 464 -25.65 19.05 -4.87
C ASN A 464 -24.27 18.97 -5.53
N ALA A 465 -23.29 18.30 -4.88
CA ALA A 465 -21.98 18.06 -5.47
C ALA A 465 -22.08 17.26 -6.78
N TYR A 466 -22.86 16.19 -6.77
CA TYR A 466 -23.08 15.37 -7.96
C TYR A 466 -23.78 16.15 -9.06
N THR A 467 -24.71 17.03 -8.68
CA THR A 467 -25.37 17.95 -9.62
C THR A 467 -24.38 18.93 -10.24
N GLU A 468 -23.57 19.61 -9.43
CA GLU A 468 -22.56 20.54 -9.93
C GLU A 468 -21.54 19.83 -10.82
N MET A 469 -21.09 18.66 -10.40
CA MET A 469 -20.22 17.80 -11.20
C MET A 469 -20.81 17.44 -12.57
N LYS A 470 -22.11 17.13 -12.61
CA LYS A 470 -22.84 16.74 -13.83
C LYS A 470 -23.07 17.92 -14.77
N PHE A 471 -23.47 19.06 -14.23
CA PHE A 471 -23.91 20.22 -15.03
C PHE A 471 -22.81 21.30 -15.16
N GLY A 472 -21.70 21.18 -14.48
CA GLY A 472 -20.59 22.15 -14.49
C GLY A 472 -20.89 23.44 -13.72
N SER A 473 -22.02 23.52 -13.02
CA SER A 473 -22.43 24.66 -12.21
C SER A 473 -23.41 24.30 -11.11
N THR A 474 -23.55 25.15 -10.10
CA THR A 474 -24.53 25.00 -9.02
C THR A 474 -25.94 25.42 -9.41
N GLU A 475 -26.17 25.86 -10.63
CA GLU A 475 -27.47 26.41 -11.05
C GLU A 475 -28.61 25.37 -10.91
N GLN A 476 -28.33 24.11 -11.24
CA GLN A 476 -29.29 23.02 -11.14
C GLN A 476 -29.32 22.33 -9.76
N CYS A 477 -28.51 22.76 -8.80
CA CYS A 477 -28.55 22.24 -7.43
C CYS A 477 -29.93 22.46 -6.82
N VAL A 478 -30.49 21.39 -6.25
CA VAL A 478 -31.83 21.37 -5.68
C VAL A 478 -31.85 22.00 -4.28
N TYR A 479 -30.83 21.74 -3.47
CA TYR A 479 -30.80 22.20 -2.09
C TYR A 479 -30.12 23.56 -1.99
N ARG A 480 -30.88 24.54 -1.51
CA ARG A 480 -30.49 25.96 -1.42
C ARG A 480 -30.51 26.44 0.03
N LYS A 481 -29.63 27.37 0.38
CA LYS A 481 -29.66 28.00 1.71
C LYS A 481 -30.89 28.89 1.83
N ASN A 482 -31.73 28.58 2.77
CA ASN A 482 -32.86 29.42 3.28
C ASN A 482 -33.95 29.81 2.25
N SER A 483 -33.73 29.77 0.95
CA SER A 483 -34.70 30.23 -0.05
C SER A 483 -34.39 29.63 -1.44
N GLU A 484 -35.36 29.77 -2.35
CA GLU A 484 -35.24 29.34 -3.76
C GLU A 484 -34.05 29.94 -4.49
N THR A 485 -33.71 31.18 -4.18
CA THR A 485 -32.59 31.94 -4.80
C THR A 485 -31.30 31.87 -3.97
N GLY A 486 -31.32 31.18 -2.84
CA GLY A 486 -30.17 31.02 -1.97
C GLY A 486 -29.01 30.30 -2.67
N ALA A 487 -27.81 30.45 -2.14
CA ALA A 487 -26.66 29.68 -2.61
C ALA A 487 -26.89 28.15 -2.44
N ALA A 488 -26.26 27.35 -3.30
CA ALA A 488 -26.29 25.89 -3.11
C ALA A 488 -25.69 25.49 -1.76
N VAL A 489 -26.31 24.55 -1.09
CA VAL A 489 -25.77 23.93 0.14
C VAL A 489 -24.51 23.16 -0.24
N LYS A 490 -23.39 23.51 0.38
CA LYS A 490 -22.07 22.88 0.17
C LYS A 490 -21.44 22.38 1.47
N ASP A 491 -22.12 22.55 2.59
CA ASP A 491 -21.59 22.18 3.91
C ASP A 491 -22.63 21.35 4.65
N ALA A 492 -22.26 20.13 5.05
CA ALA A 492 -23.12 19.18 5.76
C ALA A 492 -23.17 19.50 7.27
N ASN A 493 -23.41 20.73 7.63
CA ASN A 493 -23.54 21.20 9.00
C ASN A 493 -25.02 21.46 9.37
N THR A 494 -25.27 22.02 10.56
CA THR A 494 -26.59 22.32 11.05
C THR A 494 -27.38 23.33 10.20
N GLU A 495 -26.71 24.18 9.40
CA GLU A 495 -27.37 25.09 8.47
C GLU A 495 -28.08 24.32 7.33
N ALA A 496 -27.64 23.11 7.03
CA ALA A 496 -28.27 22.25 6.03
C ALA A 496 -29.67 21.78 6.45
N ASP A 497 -29.98 21.75 7.76
CA ASP A 497 -31.30 21.32 8.27
C ASP A 497 -32.43 22.23 7.82
N ASP A 498 -32.11 23.50 7.53
CA ASP A 498 -33.07 24.51 7.07
C ASP A 498 -32.96 24.80 5.56
N ALA A 499 -32.31 23.89 4.83
CA ALA A 499 -32.22 24.01 3.37
C ALA A 499 -33.59 24.10 2.71
N TYR A 500 -33.69 24.94 1.69
CA TYR A 500 -34.84 24.97 0.78
C TYR A 500 -34.63 23.94 -0.33
N CYS A 501 -35.64 23.10 -0.55
CA CYS A 501 -35.64 22.11 -1.64
C CYS A 501 -36.40 22.63 -2.85
N ASN A 502 -35.70 22.95 -3.93
CA ASN A 502 -36.28 23.45 -5.16
C ASN A 502 -36.57 22.31 -6.14
N LEU A 503 -37.78 21.75 -6.09
CA LEU A 503 -38.18 20.66 -7.00
C LEU A 503 -38.31 21.06 -8.48
N ALA A 504 -38.20 22.36 -8.82
CA ALA A 504 -38.16 22.78 -10.22
C ALA A 504 -36.79 22.56 -10.88
N LYS A 505 -35.75 22.38 -10.08
CA LYS A 505 -34.39 22.11 -10.58
C LYS A 505 -34.25 20.66 -11.09
N LYS A 506 -33.32 20.47 -12.06
CA LYS A 506 -33.05 19.15 -12.67
C LYS A 506 -32.01 18.33 -11.90
N GLY A 507 -31.41 18.89 -10.87
CA GLY A 507 -30.34 18.26 -10.10
C GLY A 507 -30.80 17.02 -9.34
N TYR A 508 -29.80 16.28 -8.89
CA TYR A 508 -30.01 15.11 -8.03
C TYR A 508 -30.44 15.51 -6.63
N ARG A 509 -31.29 14.69 -6.04
CA ARG A 509 -31.83 14.91 -4.70
C ARG A 509 -32.28 13.61 -4.04
N LEU A 510 -32.57 13.64 -2.77
CA LEU A 510 -33.32 12.59 -2.09
C LEU A 510 -34.78 12.56 -2.60
N PRO A 511 -35.44 11.40 -2.59
CA PRO A 511 -36.88 11.34 -2.80
C PRO A 511 -37.62 12.09 -1.68
N THR A 512 -38.74 12.70 -1.98
CA THR A 512 -39.74 12.97 -0.94
C THR A 512 -40.29 11.65 -0.44
N GLU A 513 -40.84 11.63 0.78
CA GLU A 513 -41.43 10.40 1.34
C GLU A 513 -42.56 9.86 0.45
N ALA A 514 -43.38 10.76 -0.13
CA ALA A 514 -44.45 10.40 -1.05
C ALA A 514 -43.94 9.82 -2.37
N GLU A 515 -42.86 10.37 -2.93
CA GLU A 515 -42.22 9.81 -4.11
C GLU A 515 -41.62 8.43 -3.84
N TRP A 516 -40.93 8.29 -2.71
CA TRP A 516 -40.34 7.01 -2.28
C TRP A 516 -41.42 5.93 -2.17
N GLU A 517 -42.52 6.24 -1.42
CA GLU A 517 -43.60 5.26 -1.19
C GLU A 517 -44.34 4.92 -2.47
N TYR A 518 -44.62 5.91 -3.33
CA TYR A 518 -45.28 5.64 -4.63
C TYR A 518 -44.43 4.72 -5.48
N ALA A 519 -43.10 5.02 -5.62
CA ALA A 519 -42.18 4.18 -6.38
C ALA A 519 -42.06 2.76 -5.82
N ALA A 520 -42.02 2.62 -4.48
CA ALA A 520 -41.93 1.32 -3.81
C ALA A 520 -43.19 0.47 -3.98
N ARG A 521 -44.35 1.11 -4.01
CA ARG A 521 -45.65 0.45 -4.00
C ARG A 521 -46.31 0.34 -5.38
N TYR A 522 -45.78 0.98 -6.40
CA TYR A 522 -46.35 0.97 -7.75
C TYR A 522 -46.59 -0.46 -8.22
N GLN A 523 -47.84 -0.68 -8.74
CA GLN A 523 -48.25 -1.92 -9.41
C GLN A 523 -49.00 -1.59 -10.70
N ASP A 524 -48.88 -2.47 -11.65
CA ASP A 524 -49.59 -2.42 -12.93
C ASP A 524 -50.90 -3.24 -12.92
N ASN A 525 -51.15 -3.97 -11.80
CA ASN A 525 -52.28 -4.86 -11.65
C ASN A 525 -52.70 -4.98 -10.18
N ALA A 526 -53.80 -5.75 -9.92
CA ALA A 526 -54.36 -5.93 -8.58
C ALA A 526 -53.66 -7.01 -7.72
N THR A 527 -52.55 -7.62 -8.15
CA THR A 527 -51.90 -8.69 -7.40
C THR A 527 -51.23 -8.12 -6.15
N ASN A 528 -51.67 -8.57 -4.97
CA ASN A 528 -51.22 -8.06 -3.68
C ASN A 528 -51.23 -6.51 -3.60
N ALA A 529 -52.19 -5.90 -4.25
CA ALA A 529 -52.31 -4.44 -4.36
C ALA A 529 -53.72 -3.97 -3.92
N GLU A 530 -53.81 -2.71 -3.62
CA GLU A 530 -55.03 -1.96 -3.31
C GLU A 530 -55.15 -0.81 -4.31
N GLN A 531 -56.37 -0.43 -4.66
CA GLN A 531 -56.61 0.64 -5.64
C GLN A 531 -56.69 2.00 -4.94
N TYR A 532 -55.82 2.93 -5.28
CA TYR A 532 -55.75 4.29 -4.75
C TYR A 532 -56.17 5.29 -5.86
N GLY A 533 -57.46 5.46 -6.07
CA GLY A 533 -57.95 6.20 -7.22
C GLY A 533 -57.75 5.43 -8.53
N ALA A 534 -56.93 5.95 -9.42
CA ALA A 534 -56.62 5.31 -10.70
C ALA A 534 -55.40 4.37 -10.68
N VAL A 535 -54.66 4.31 -9.58
CA VAL A 535 -53.43 3.53 -9.46
C VAL A 535 -53.57 2.32 -8.54
N TYR A 536 -52.87 1.25 -8.83
CA TYR A 536 -52.70 0.12 -7.93
C TYR A 536 -51.41 0.28 -7.15
N LEU A 537 -51.46 0.13 -5.84
CA LEU A 537 -50.32 0.19 -4.92
C LEU A 537 -50.20 -1.09 -4.13
N THR A 538 -49.04 -1.69 -4.07
CA THR A 538 -48.71 -2.82 -3.21
C THR A 538 -49.24 -2.56 -1.80
N LYS A 539 -49.84 -3.58 -1.17
CA LYS A 539 -50.36 -3.50 0.21
C LYS A 539 -49.22 -3.06 1.16
N VAL A 540 -49.56 -2.14 2.08
CA VAL A 540 -48.59 -1.54 3.00
C VAL A 540 -47.83 -2.53 3.88
N ASN A 541 -48.44 -3.71 4.16
CA ASN A 541 -47.83 -4.81 4.90
C ASN A 541 -46.99 -5.79 4.06
N SER A 542 -46.59 -5.39 2.91
CA SER A 542 -45.79 -6.19 1.97
C SER A 542 -44.44 -5.56 1.67
N ALA A 543 -43.49 -6.34 1.17
CA ALA A 543 -42.28 -5.81 0.59
C ALA A 543 -42.55 -5.29 -0.84
N SER A 544 -41.72 -4.36 -1.33
CA SER A 544 -41.81 -3.81 -2.67
C SER A 544 -41.65 -4.91 -3.72
N GLY A 545 -42.62 -4.99 -4.68
CA GLY A 545 -42.61 -6.01 -5.70
C GLY A 545 -43.03 -7.42 -5.25
N ALA A 546 -43.47 -7.57 -4.00
CA ALA A 546 -43.93 -8.85 -3.50
C ALA A 546 -45.37 -9.10 -3.95
N THR A 547 -45.64 -10.34 -4.31
CA THR A 547 -47.01 -10.83 -4.67
C THR A 547 -47.80 -11.32 -3.48
N LYS A 548 -47.23 -11.30 -2.27
CA LYS A 548 -47.79 -11.71 -1.01
C LYS A 548 -47.40 -10.76 0.11
N PRO A 549 -48.20 -10.68 1.20
CA PRO A 549 -47.80 -9.88 2.37
C PRO A 549 -46.62 -10.50 3.10
N ILE A 550 -45.96 -9.70 3.92
CA ILE A 550 -44.95 -10.19 4.87
C ILE A 550 -45.62 -11.03 5.95
N GLY A 551 -45.06 -12.20 6.24
CA GLY A 551 -45.50 -13.04 7.34
C GLY A 551 -45.02 -12.52 8.68
N PHE A 552 -45.93 -12.30 9.63
CA PHE A 552 -45.58 -11.74 10.94
C PHE A 552 -46.43 -12.31 12.08
N GLN A 553 -45.96 -12.13 13.29
CA GLN A 553 -46.68 -12.52 14.49
C GLN A 553 -47.90 -11.63 14.68
N ASN A 554 -49.09 -12.21 14.53
CA ASN A 554 -50.36 -11.60 14.90
C ASN A 554 -51.34 -12.65 15.42
N THR A 555 -52.61 -12.25 15.73
CA THR A 555 -53.66 -13.18 16.12
C THR A 555 -54.26 -13.93 14.95
N GLU A 556 -53.98 -13.50 13.73
CA GLU A 556 -54.52 -14.08 12.50
C GLU A 556 -53.48 -15.05 11.92
N MET A 557 -53.98 -16.15 11.40
CA MET A 557 -53.16 -17.12 10.65
C MET A 557 -52.73 -16.51 9.31
N PRO A 558 -51.66 -17.02 8.68
CA PRO A 558 -51.34 -16.65 7.30
C PRO A 558 -52.61 -16.78 6.41
N PRO A 559 -52.70 -15.99 5.31
CA PRO A 559 -53.81 -16.12 4.36
C PRO A 559 -54.06 -17.58 3.96
N SER A 560 -55.31 -17.93 3.66
CA SER A 560 -55.64 -19.31 3.27
C SER A 560 -54.77 -19.81 2.12
N GLY A 561 -54.16 -20.97 2.29
CA GLY A 561 -53.25 -21.57 1.33
C GLY A 561 -51.80 -21.13 1.49
N GLU A 562 -51.46 -20.22 2.42
CA GLU A 562 -50.11 -19.74 2.70
C GLU A 562 -49.59 -20.29 4.03
N THR A 563 -48.26 -20.32 4.13
CA THR A 563 -47.54 -20.60 5.38
C THR A 563 -46.57 -19.45 5.63
N TYR A 564 -46.10 -19.31 6.86
CA TYR A 564 -45.05 -18.32 7.15
C TYR A 564 -43.80 -18.51 6.27
N GLU A 565 -43.47 -19.78 5.93
CA GLU A 565 -42.33 -20.07 5.02
C GLU A 565 -42.60 -19.60 3.58
N THR A 566 -43.82 -19.77 3.04
CA THR A 566 -44.14 -19.26 1.68
C THR A 566 -44.16 -17.74 1.63
N LEU A 567 -44.59 -17.08 2.71
CA LEU A 567 -44.53 -15.62 2.85
C LEU A 567 -43.07 -15.13 2.97
N ARG A 568 -42.28 -15.83 3.77
CA ARG A 568 -40.82 -15.56 3.87
C ARG A 568 -40.14 -15.70 2.53
N ALA A 569 -40.39 -16.80 1.83
CA ALA A 569 -39.76 -17.07 0.53
C ALA A 569 -40.08 -15.96 -0.49
N GLU A 570 -41.34 -15.49 -0.51
CA GLU A 570 -41.72 -14.37 -1.38
C GLU A 570 -41.06 -13.06 -0.96
N THR A 571 -41.04 -12.77 0.36
CA THR A 571 -40.32 -11.57 0.84
C THR A 571 -38.83 -11.64 0.51
N ALA A 572 -38.18 -12.79 0.71
CA ALA A 572 -36.77 -12.98 0.41
C ALA A 572 -36.44 -12.93 -1.10
N ARG A 573 -37.45 -13.08 -1.96
CA ARG A 573 -37.28 -12.88 -3.43
C ARG A 573 -37.03 -11.44 -3.77
N VAL A 574 -37.57 -10.48 -3.02
CA VAL A 574 -37.54 -9.04 -3.32
C VAL A 574 -36.79 -8.21 -2.29
N ALA A 575 -36.48 -8.75 -1.12
CA ALA A 575 -35.89 -8.02 0.00
C ALA A 575 -34.65 -8.71 0.58
N VAL A 576 -33.69 -7.91 1.11
CA VAL A 576 -32.54 -8.38 1.87
C VAL A 576 -32.79 -8.13 3.36
N PHE A 577 -32.98 -9.20 4.14
CA PHE A 577 -33.19 -9.13 5.59
C PHE A 577 -32.68 -10.41 6.25
N ASN A 578 -32.36 -10.37 7.55
CA ASN A 578 -31.78 -11.51 8.26
C ASN A 578 -32.84 -12.39 8.90
N LYS A 579 -33.75 -11.83 9.72
CA LYS A 579 -34.69 -12.60 10.58
C LYS A 579 -36.10 -12.49 10.10
N TRP A 580 -36.87 -13.59 10.29
CA TRP A 580 -38.26 -13.71 9.94
C TRP A 580 -39.04 -14.51 10.98
N TRP A 581 -40.35 -14.34 10.99
CA TRP A 581 -41.26 -15.05 11.88
C TRP A 581 -41.68 -16.42 11.30
N ASN A 582 -41.35 -17.54 11.98
CA ASN A 582 -41.62 -18.88 11.50
C ASN A 582 -42.96 -19.47 12.01
N GLY A 583 -43.75 -18.68 12.72
CA GLY A 583 -44.98 -19.09 13.37
C GLY A 583 -44.85 -19.25 14.88
N THR A 584 -43.64 -19.38 15.41
CA THR A 584 -43.36 -19.53 16.84
C THR A 584 -42.32 -18.57 17.38
N ALA A 585 -41.30 -18.28 16.58
CA ALA A 585 -40.19 -17.42 16.97
C ALA A 585 -39.63 -16.68 15.76
N PHE A 586 -38.85 -15.61 16.02
CA PHE A 586 -38.00 -15.02 15.01
C PHE A 586 -36.73 -15.87 14.83
N VAL A 587 -36.49 -16.30 13.62
CA VAL A 587 -35.36 -17.13 13.25
C VAL A 587 -34.60 -16.50 12.09
N GLU A 588 -33.31 -16.81 12.00
CA GLU A 588 -32.48 -16.37 10.88
C GLU A 588 -32.85 -17.08 9.58
N GLN A 589 -32.63 -16.41 8.45
CA GLN A 589 -32.76 -17.06 7.16
C GLN A 589 -31.65 -18.12 6.97
N SER A 590 -31.93 -19.09 6.10
CA SER A 590 -30.94 -20.07 5.65
C SER A 590 -30.85 -20.01 4.12
N PRO A 591 -29.67 -19.62 3.56
CA PRO A 591 -28.45 -19.16 4.26
C PRO A 591 -28.67 -17.83 5.00
N SER A 592 -27.93 -17.65 6.10
CA SER A 592 -28.00 -16.42 6.92
C SER A 592 -27.51 -15.20 6.15
N VAL A 593 -28.21 -14.09 6.29
CA VAL A 593 -27.78 -12.78 5.77
C VAL A 593 -26.91 -12.12 6.84
N THR A 594 -25.65 -11.88 6.52
CA THR A 594 -24.64 -11.42 7.49
C THR A 594 -24.17 -9.98 7.26
N GLY A 595 -24.68 -9.31 6.24
CA GLY A 595 -24.30 -7.95 5.88
C GLY A 595 -25.14 -7.39 4.74
N LEU A 596 -24.79 -6.19 4.30
CA LEU A 596 -25.32 -5.59 3.10
C LEU A 596 -25.07 -6.49 1.89
N ALA A 597 -26.06 -6.62 1.03
CA ALA A 597 -25.90 -7.25 -0.27
C ALA A 597 -25.46 -6.22 -1.32
N ASN A 598 -24.85 -6.70 -2.42
CA ASN A 598 -24.72 -5.89 -3.61
C ASN A 598 -26.10 -5.48 -4.10
N VAL A 599 -26.25 -4.24 -4.55
CA VAL A 599 -27.51 -3.74 -5.08
C VAL A 599 -28.01 -4.59 -6.26
N GLY A 600 -29.33 -4.73 -6.40
CA GLY A 600 -29.93 -5.45 -7.51
C GLY A 600 -29.83 -6.98 -7.44
N THR A 601 -29.47 -7.55 -6.28
CA THR A 601 -29.37 -9.02 -6.13
C THR A 601 -30.72 -9.70 -5.91
N LYS A 602 -31.76 -8.93 -5.59
CA LYS A 602 -33.14 -9.41 -5.45
C LYS A 602 -33.97 -9.06 -6.68
N ALA A 603 -35.20 -9.52 -6.74
CA ALA A 603 -36.07 -9.17 -7.84
C ALA A 603 -36.58 -7.73 -7.72
N ALA A 604 -36.66 -7.04 -8.86
CA ALA A 604 -37.21 -5.69 -8.93
C ALA A 604 -38.75 -5.67 -8.71
N ASN A 605 -39.27 -4.49 -8.36
CA ASN A 605 -40.70 -4.23 -8.34
C ASN A 605 -41.23 -3.99 -9.79
N ALA A 606 -42.52 -3.66 -9.91
CA ALA A 606 -43.21 -3.47 -11.21
C ALA A 606 -42.63 -2.33 -12.06
N LEU A 607 -41.97 -1.35 -11.45
CA LEU A 607 -41.22 -0.30 -12.17
C LEU A 607 -39.82 -0.73 -12.59
N GLY A 608 -39.30 -1.86 -12.13
CA GLY A 608 -37.95 -2.29 -12.34
C GLY A 608 -36.95 -1.68 -11.35
N ILE A 609 -37.41 -1.21 -10.20
CA ILE A 609 -36.61 -0.66 -9.11
C ILE A 609 -36.26 -1.78 -8.11
N PHE A 610 -35.04 -1.82 -7.63
CA PHE A 610 -34.50 -2.84 -6.73
C PHE A 610 -34.35 -2.28 -5.30
N ASP A 611 -34.32 -3.19 -4.34
CA ASP A 611 -33.91 -2.96 -2.96
C ASP A 611 -34.72 -1.86 -2.22
N MET A 612 -35.96 -1.61 -2.65
CA MET A 612 -36.91 -0.72 -1.95
C MET A 612 -37.41 -1.35 -0.64
N SER A 613 -36.98 -2.55 -0.30
CA SER A 613 -37.30 -3.27 0.94
C SER A 613 -36.08 -4.03 1.40
N GLY A 614 -35.58 -3.75 2.62
CA GLY A 614 -34.34 -4.32 3.18
C GLY A 614 -33.09 -3.71 2.60
N ASN A 615 -31.96 -4.36 2.74
CA ASN A 615 -30.61 -3.95 2.43
C ASN A 615 -30.17 -2.74 3.29
N ALA A 616 -30.37 -1.51 2.86
CA ALA A 616 -30.14 -0.33 3.67
C ALA A 616 -31.42 0.50 3.84
N LEU A 617 -31.62 1.08 5.02
CA LEU A 617 -32.59 2.16 5.23
C LEU A 617 -32.22 3.35 4.34
N GLU A 618 -33.22 4.04 3.83
CA GLU A 618 -33.02 5.12 2.87
C GLU A 618 -33.51 6.45 3.40
N TRP A 619 -32.61 7.45 3.43
CA TRP A 619 -32.99 8.83 3.72
C TRP A 619 -33.97 9.37 2.67
N CYS A 620 -35.06 9.96 3.18
CA CYS A 620 -35.93 10.83 2.42
C CYS A 620 -35.69 12.31 2.78
N TRP A 621 -36.13 13.21 1.90
CA TRP A 621 -36.03 14.65 2.13
C TRP A 621 -36.82 15.11 3.36
N ASP A 622 -37.98 14.52 3.59
CA ASP A 622 -39.02 15.03 4.51
C ASP A 622 -38.57 15.05 5.96
N LYS A 623 -39.01 16.11 6.69
CA LYS A 623 -39.03 16.10 8.13
C LYS A 623 -40.13 15.12 8.57
N TYR A 624 -39.81 14.24 9.50
CA TYR A 624 -40.80 13.27 9.99
C TYR A 624 -41.93 13.97 10.74
N SER A 625 -43.16 13.57 10.46
CA SER A 625 -44.34 13.88 11.24
C SER A 625 -45.17 12.62 11.36
N LYS A 626 -45.77 12.41 12.54
CA LYS A 626 -46.78 11.33 12.74
C LYS A 626 -47.93 11.48 11.77
N ASP A 627 -48.48 12.71 11.68
CA ASP A 627 -49.58 13.04 10.81
C ASP A 627 -49.06 13.63 9.50
N VAL A 628 -49.70 13.27 8.42
CA VAL A 628 -49.49 13.86 7.12
C VAL A 628 -50.63 14.81 6.79
N ASP A 629 -50.34 15.90 6.05
CA ASP A 629 -51.38 16.88 5.71
C ASP A 629 -52.51 16.21 4.93
N ALA A 630 -53.75 16.44 5.39
CA ALA A 630 -54.98 16.01 4.70
C ALA A 630 -55.29 16.88 3.50
N GLY A 631 -56.28 16.48 2.70
CA GLY A 631 -56.71 17.21 1.51
C GLY A 631 -55.84 16.98 0.28
N ASN A 632 -55.90 17.92 -0.67
CA ASN A 632 -55.19 17.80 -1.95
C ASN A 632 -53.85 18.46 -1.85
N VAL A 633 -52.76 17.70 -2.05
CA VAL A 633 -51.39 18.17 -2.04
C VAL A 633 -50.69 17.77 -3.35
N THR A 634 -49.81 18.63 -3.83
CA THR A 634 -48.98 18.36 -5.02
C THR A 634 -47.52 18.39 -4.66
N ASP A 635 -46.78 17.34 -5.05
CA ASP A 635 -45.36 17.13 -4.75
C ASP A 635 -45.00 17.50 -3.30
N PRO A 636 -45.65 16.88 -2.29
CA PRO A 636 -45.50 17.28 -0.89
C PRO A 636 -44.08 17.06 -0.39
N GLN A 637 -43.58 18.01 0.42
CA GLN A 637 -42.24 18.03 0.99
C GLN A 637 -42.33 18.22 2.52
N SER A 638 -42.65 17.23 3.26
CA SER A 638 -42.93 17.31 4.70
C SER A 638 -44.35 17.82 5.01
N ALA A 639 -44.86 17.47 6.19
CA ALA A 639 -46.08 18.07 6.68
C ALA A 639 -45.80 19.50 7.16
N SER A 640 -46.75 20.40 6.88
CA SER A 640 -46.66 21.82 7.24
C SER A 640 -46.54 22.06 8.75
N SER A 641 -47.02 21.12 9.57
CA SER A 641 -47.02 21.18 11.03
C SER A 641 -45.90 20.38 11.70
N SER A 642 -44.90 19.90 10.96
CA SER A 642 -43.86 19.07 11.57
C SER A 642 -42.95 19.87 12.54
N PRO A 643 -43.09 19.66 13.85
CA PRO A 643 -42.25 20.31 14.85
C PRO A 643 -40.88 19.60 14.99
N MET A 644 -40.68 18.50 14.27
CA MET A 644 -39.53 17.62 14.49
C MET A 644 -38.32 18.00 13.62
N THR A 645 -37.14 17.91 14.21
CA THR A 645 -35.85 18.03 13.54
C THR A 645 -35.39 16.73 12.89
N LYS A 646 -36.19 15.65 13.03
CA LYS A 646 -35.86 14.32 12.53
C LYS A 646 -36.27 14.16 11.07
N ARG A 647 -35.49 13.40 10.33
CA ARG A 647 -35.67 13.10 8.91
C ARG A 647 -36.26 11.71 8.72
N VAL A 648 -37.04 11.54 7.69
CA VAL A 648 -37.69 10.29 7.35
C VAL A 648 -36.70 9.27 6.82
N LEU A 649 -36.85 8.03 7.28
CA LEU A 649 -36.19 6.84 6.78
C LEU A 649 -37.23 5.83 6.28
N ARG A 650 -36.91 5.18 5.17
CA ARG A 650 -37.81 4.18 4.55
C ARG A 650 -37.04 2.93 4.14
N GLY A 651 -37.81 1.82 3.94
CA GLY A 651 -37.31 0.59 3.31
C GLY A 651 -36.93 -0.53 4.28
N GLY A 652 -36.54 -0.19 5.51
CA GLY A 652 -35.94 -1.18 6.42
C GLY A 652 -34.51 -1.57 6.00
N ASN A 653 -33.91 -2.49 6.74
CA ASN A 653 -32.53 -2.91 6.51
C ASN A 653 -32.31 -4.41 6.72
N TRP A 654 -31.11 -4.88 6.40
CA TRP A 654 -30.72 -6.29 6.52
C TRP A 654 -30.48 -6.78 7.96
N SER A 655 -30.37 -5.92 8.95
CA SER A 655 -29.73 -6.14 10.25
C SER A 655 -30.09 -7.48 10.93
N LYS A 656 -29.03 -8.15 11.38
CA LYS A 656 -29.09 -9.37 12.18
C LYS A 656 -29.52 -9.12 13.64
N ASP A 657 -29.31 -7.89 14.13
CA ASP A 657 -29.51 -7.56 15.55
C ASP A 657 -30.96 -7.19 15.88
N LYS A 658 -31.77 -6.82 14.88
CA LYS A 658 -33.18 -6.60 15.03
C LYS A 658 -33.93 -7.93 14.92
N ALA A 659 -34.61 -8.31 16.00
CA ALA A 659 -35.41 -9.55 16.05
C ALA A 659 -36.51 -9.60 14.99
N ASP A 660 -36.98 -8.46 14.56
CA ASP A 660 -38.13 -8.22 13.69
C ASP A 660 -37.78 -7.61 12.33
N ALA A 661 -36.55 -7.78 11.89
CA ALA A 661 -36.00 -7.15 10.66
C ALA A 661 -36.92 -7.27 9.43
N VAL A 662 -37.66 -8.41 9.29
CA VAL A 662 -38.59 -8.59 8.17
C VAL A 662 -39.72 -7.57 8.17
N TYR A 663 -40.16 -7.10 9.35
CA TYR A 663 -41.25 -6.13 9.44
C TYR A 663 -40.84 -4.73 8.99
N GLU A 664 -39.60 -4.40 9.23
CA GLU A 664 -39.02 -3.13 8.76
C GLU A 664 -39.01 -3.02 7.22
N CYS A 665 -39.06 -4.17 6.51
CA CYS A 665 -39.15 -4.25 5.05
C CYS A 665 -40.57 -3.94 4.48
N MET A 666 -41.56 -3.68 5.32
CA MET A 666 -42.91 -3.30 4.85
C MET A 666 -42.88 -1.92 4.18
N VAL A 667 -43.42 -1.82 2.96
CA VAL A 667 -43.45 -0.56 2.21
C VAL A 667 -44.27 0.55 2.88
N GLY A 668 -45.14 0.21 3.81
CA GLY A 668 -45.91 1.15 4.62
C GLY A 668 -45.15 1.64 5.88
N LYS A 669 -44.04 0.97 6.26
CA LYS A 669 -43.28 1.30 7.47
C LYS A 669 -42.56 2.65 7.28
N ARG A 670 -42.73 3.50 8.29
CA ARG A 670 -42.08 4.81 8.37
C ARG A 670 -41.15 4.83 9.55
N GLU A 671 -39.91 5.22 9.33
CA GLU A 671 -38.90 5.42 10.37
C GLU A 671 -38.32 6.83 10.30
N TYR A 672 -37.53 7.17 11.29
CA TYR A 672 -36.90 8.49 11.33
C TYR A 672 -35.67 8.50 12.24
N ASP A 673 -34.75 9.38 11.91
CA ASP A 673 -33.62 9.70 12.79
C ASP A 673 -33.24 11.18 12.69
N THR A 674 -32.25 11.62 13.49
CA THR A 674 -31.69 12.97 13.42
C THR A 674 -30.96 13.19 12.09
N ALA A 675 -30.94 14.41 11.61
CA ALA A 675 -30.27 14.73 10.36
C ALA A 675 -28.74 14.44 10.37
N SER A 676 -28.16 14.29 11.56
CA SER A 676 -26.74 13.94 11.77
C SER A 676 -26.50 12.48 12.07
N ALA A 677 -27.55 11.62 12.10
CA ALA A 677 -27.34 10.18 12.28
C ALA A 677 -26.63 9.58 11.06
N ASP A 678 -25.67 8.71 11.32
CA ASP A 678 -24.77 8.13 10.32
C ASP A 678 -24.53 6.63 10.57
N ASP A 679 -25.61 5.89 10.74
CA ASP A 679 -25.58 4.46 11.04
C ASP A 679 -25.14 3.62 9.83
N SER A 680 -24.45 2.51 10.11
CA SER A 680 -24.00 1.52 9.11
C SER A 680 -25.14 0.81 8.35
N LEU A 681 -26.37 1.01 8.77
CA LEU A 681 -27.58 0.48 8.15
C LEU A 681 -28.34 1.52 7.31
N ILE A 682 -27.88 2.76 7.27
CA ILE A 682 -28.58 3.88 6.63
C ILE A 682 -27.79 4.37 5.43
N GLY A 683 -28.42 4.34 4.27
CA GLY A 683 -27.94 4.87 3.00
C GLY A 683 -29.01 5.77 2.36
N PHE A 684 -29.01 5.87 1.02
CA PHE A 684 -29.99 6.68 0.29
C PHE A 684 -30.06 6.28 -1.20
N ARG A 685 -31.10 6.73 -1.87
CA ARG A 685 -31.22 6.69 -3.33
C ARG A 685 -31.50 8.07 -3.92
N LEU A 686 -31.31 8.21 -5.21
CA LEU A 686 -31.44 9.47 -5.92
C LEU A 686 -32.81 9.62 -6.57
N VAL A 687 -33.24 10.86 -6.66
CA VAL A 687 -34.30 11.32 -7.57
C VAL A 687 -33.82 12.53 -8.36
N TRP A 688 -34.27 12.65 -9.61
CA TRP A 688 -33.99 13.81 -10.46
C TRP A 688 -35.08 14.02 -11.52
N LYS A 689 -35.05 15.15 -12.19
CA LYS A 689 -35.86 15.42 -13.39
C LYS A 689 -34.99 15.38 -14.65
N GLU A 690 -35.50 14.79 -15.72
CA GLU A 690 -34.82 14.78 -17.01
C GLU A 690 -34.96 16.10 -17.80
#